data_aa754ad6da66bc567f8bd32a869d9342
#
_entry.id   aa754ad6da66bc567f8bd32a869d9342
#
_cell.length_a   1.000
_cell.length_b   1.000
_cell.length_c   1.000
_cell.angle_alpha   90.00
_cell.angle_beta   90.00
_cell.angle_gamma   90.00
#
_symmetry.space_group_name_H-M   'P 1'
#
loop_
_entity.id
_entity.type
_entity.pdbx_description
1 polymer ?
#
loop_
_entity_poly.entity_id
_entity_poly.type
_entity_poly.pdbx_seq_one_letter_code
_entity_poly.pdbx_strand_id
1 'polypeptide(L)'
;MAETNRSTRPQRTQRAATGKHRATEKELLSFVPEKYRSLTWSLLLLLTLLIFFGGPIFGGEYFGANDNISWESYRTYLNDMSDKGESPQWMPYVFSGMPGVAAYMVTGDRNWDLTMKGLQVAQDVFSFLNQDIMRVLFYYFLLGLGVFALLRWKGLSRPVSFFAAFATIFSTWIIVWVMIGHNTKPMVLAFLPWIILFADRLIDRWSYLYAGLLILAIHYLVESAHPQTAMYGAFLIGIWLLTEFIASFVRKDGRSTGVIRAVLVGIAAALFAVGMGWDRFAVTLEYNEYSTRGADPIMEQTEQDPYSYATSWSQDVDETFTYIVPTYFGFGHLQLDVAGLPKEPIPTYWGNEKAPFTDAGHYMGILVLLLSIYGFIRYRSNPFVLGIGIAGIFGLLISFGANFSIFYDILYNILPVFGQFRAPSQSLVIFEFALPLISAFGLTALLQKGREITNQKSAAQPFLIGAIGSAVFFFIVFAIKSAYVSAISSDLGMKKMFGGNVPPQVAEGVFSIVQLDWILTALFAGAFFLLAWSYLKGKISGTVLIASVILITVVDLWRVDYRPMDKNEPREQAFAVFNPTPADQFLIAKNDSSLFRIADFSRGSSFPAHFRLQHIGGYSAAKIRRYQDLMDFTNNGSTGMPGPGLAWDILNTRYVVSPQGPTAETDIEVAPGVYERPTAMPRAWFVNKVEVADDKKVLEMIRDNTFNPREVAYVPEALGTEIAPISATAAPDSTGGNDAIADRVPSNVAASDSRIKFTTWEPHLIEIDVDAPANNFMVLSEIFYPPGWHAAIDGQPVETIRTDYLLRGLVIPQGKHTVRYEYKSDAHETGVMISLTLNIITLALIAFGVYTEQRRKKNAIEPESSEEEEVATT
;
A
#
# COMPACT_ATOMS: atom_id res chain seq x y z
N MET A 1 16.27 58.52 4.03
CA MET A 1 15.99 58.39 5.47
C MET A 1 14.93 57.32 5.62
N ALA A 2 15.34 56.12 5.89
CA ALA A 2 14.51 55.01 6.34
C ALA A 2 15.45 54.03 7.03
N GLU A 3 15.39 53.99 8.34
CA GLU A 3 16.21 53.14 9.22
C GLU A 3 15.87 51.69 9.04
N THR A 4 16.89 50.91 8.75
CA THR A 4 16.91 49.47 8.72
C THR A 4 16.86 48.93 10.15
N ASN A 5 15.67 48.50 10.59
CA ASN A 5 15.51 47.73 11.81
C ASN A 5 16.05 46.30 11.58
N ARG A 6 17.26 46.01 12.01
CA ARG A 6 17.80 44.65 12.22
C ARG A 6 17.00 43.98 13.35
N SER A 7 16.11 43.06 13.00
CA SER A 7 15.51 42.18 14.01
C SER A 7 16.57 41.19 14.50
N THR A 8 17.20 41.55 15.60
CA THR A 8 17.91 40.62 16.48
C THR A 8 16.93 39.53 16.92
N ARG A 9 17.30 38.26 16.70
CA ARG A 9 16.62 37.12 17.33
C ARG A 9 16.35 37.46 18.79
N PRO A 10 15.13 37.27 19.31
CA PRO A 10 14.96 37.21 20.75
C PRO A 10 15.69 35.96 21.22
N GLN A 11 16.91 36.13 21.74
CA GLN A 11 17.43 35.17 22.71
C GLN A 11 16.34 35.07 23.77
N ARG A 12 15.69 33.91 23.86
CA ARG A 12 14.81 33.56 24.97
C ARG A 12 15.64 33.79 26.26
N THR A 13 15.54 34.96 26.85
CA THR A 13 15.84 35.17 28.24
C THR A 13 14.93 34.22 29.00
N GLN A 14 15.38 32.97 29.19
CA GLN A 14 14.89 32.17 30.29
C GLN A 14 15.12 33.05 31.51
N ARG A 15 14.02 33.55 32.13
CA ARG A 15 14.08 34.03 33.49
C ARG A 15 14.85 32.99 34.27
N ALA A 16 16.05 33.34 34.69
CA ALA A 16 16.85 32.56 35.59
C ALA A 16 16.06 32.40 36.89
N ALA A 17 15.28 31.33 36.96
CA ALA A 17 14.86 30.83 38.28
C ALA A 17 16.17 30.45 38.98
N THR A 18 16.46 31.08 40.08
CA THR A 18 17.61 30.84 40.96
C THR A 18 17.52 29.48 41.65
N GLY A 19 17.30 28.41 40.85
CA GLY A 19 17.32 27.04 41.30
C GLY A 19 18.73 26.45 41.12
N LYS A 20 19.29 25.82 42.13
CA LYS A 20 20.51 25.03 42.01
C LYS A 20 20.27 23.91 40.96
N HIS A 21 21.03 23.87 39.89
CA HIS A 21 20.96 22.81 38.87
C HIS A 21 22.07 21.78 39.12
N ARG A 22 21.77 20.49 38.82
CA ARG A 22 22.80 19.46 38.77
C ARG A 22 23.75 19.75 37.62
N ALA A 23 25.02 19.34 37.76
CA ALA A 23 25.97 19.39 36.66
C ALA A 23 25.44 18.69 35.42
N THR A 24 25.74 19.21 34.23
CA THR A 24 25.39 18.60 32.93
C THR A 24 26.02 17.21 32.85
N GLU A 25 25.18 16.18 32.81
CA GLU A 25 25.62 14.80 32.67
C GLU A 25 26.17 14.56 31.25
N LYS A 26 27.15 13.64 31.12
CA LYS A 26 27.69 13.24 29.82
C LYS A 26 26.58 12.56 29.01
N GLU A 27 26.41 12.99 27.76
CA GLU A 27 25.51 12.36 26.79
C GLU A 27 25.93 10.90 26.53
N LEU A 28 24.97 10.00 26.26
CA LEU A 28 25.27 8.67 25.74
C LEU A 28 26.12 8.79 24.47
N LEU A 29 27.08 7.91 24.32
CA LEU A 29 28.09 7.95 23.23
C LEU A 29 28.98 9.21 23.25
N SER A 30 29.18 9.84 24.42
CA SER A 30 30.07 11.01 24.53
C SER A 30 31.54 10.72 24.18
N PHE A 31 31.94 9.44 24.16
CA PHE A 31 33.25 8.99 23.68
C PHE A 31 33.43 9.13 22.16
N VAL A 32 32.34 9.19 21.40
CA VAL A 32 32.36 9.46 19.96
C VAL A 32 32.55 10.96 19.72
N PRO A 33 33.47 11.40 18.82
CA PRO A 33 33.63 12.81 18.47
C PRO A 33 32.31 13.46 18.04
N GLU A 34 32.04 14.68 18.46
CA GLU A 34 30.77 15.41 18.27
C GLU A 34 30.26 15.37 16.83
N LYS A 35 31.13 15.56 15.84
CA LYS A 35 30.81 15.57 14.41
C LYS A 35 30.25 14.24 13.89
N TYR A 36 30.52 13.13 14.54
CA TYR A 36 30.09 11.80 14.13
C TYR A 36 28.91 11.24 14.95
N ARG A 37 28.56 11.85 16.08
CA ARG A 37 27.53 11.31 16.98
C ARG A 37 26.17 11.10 16.32
N SER A 38 25.73 12.06 15.50
CA SER A 38 24.45 11.90 14.78
C SER A 38 24.51 10.75 13.78
N LEU A 39 25.61 10.60 13.06
CA LEU A 39 25.84 9.46 12.17
C LEU A 39 25.84 8.14 12.93
N THR A 40 26.51 8.08 14.10
CA THR A 40 26.53 6.87 14.95
C THR A 40 25.11 6.47 15.39
N TRP A 41 24.28 7.42 15.82
CA TRP A 41 22.89 7.14 16.16
C TRP A 41 22.07 6.67 14.96
N SER A 42 22.29 7.24 13.77
CA SER A 42 21.65 6.76 12.54
C SER A 42 22.08 5.34 12.16
N LEU A 43 23.37 5.02 12.29
CA LEU A 43 23.88 3.66 12.06
C LEU A 43 23.38 2.65 13.11
N LEU A 44 23.21 3.07 14.36
CA LEU A 44 22.56 2.21 15.36
C LEU A 44 21.08 1.92 15.02
N LEU A 45 20.37 2.88 14.43
CA LEU A 45 18.99 2.66 13.96
C LEU A 45 18.97 1.64 12.81
N LEU A 46 19.89 1.77 11.85
CA LEU A 46 20.05 0.75 10.80
C LEU A 46 20.38 -0.63 11.38
N LEU A 47 21.29 -0.66 12.34
CA LEU A 47 21.69 -1.92 12.99
C LEU A 47 20.52 -2.63 13.68
N THR A 48 19.57 -1.88 14.29
CA THR A 48 18.37 -2.52 14.88
C THR A 48 17.52 -3.22 13.84
N LEU A 49 17.34 -2.65 12.63
CA LEU A 49 16.64 -3.30 11.53
C LEU A 49 17.39 -4.54 11.03
N LEU A 50 18.71 -4.44 10.85
CA LEU A 50 19.54 -5.57 10.39
C LEU A 50 19.53 -6.75 11.37
N ILE A 51 19.52 -6.47 12.69
CA ILE A 51 19.44 -7.53 13.73
C ILE A 51 18.05 -8.15 13.73
N PHE A 52 17.00 -7.33 13.72
CA PHE A 52 15.62 -7.81 13.83
C PHE A 52 15.23 -8.69 12.64
N PHE A 53 15.57 -8.25 11.42
CA PHE A 53 15.31 -8.98 10.18
C PHE A 53 16.48 -9.84 9.71
N GLY A 54 17.31 -10.33 10.64
CA GLY A 54 18.51 -11.10 10.33
C GLY A 54 18.22 -12.38 9.55
N GLY A 55 17.13 -13.10 9.85
CA GLY A 55 16.69 -14.30 9.12
C GLY A 55 16.41 -13.99 7.64
N PRO A 56 15.45 -13.10 7.33
CA PRO A 56 15.17 -12.66 5.95
C PRO A 56 16.35 -12.05 5.20
N ILE A 57 17.24 -11.33 5.89
CA ILE A 57 18.39 -10.67 5.23
C ILE A 57 19.52 -11.66 4.93
N PHE A 58 19.89 -12.52 5.91
CA PHE A 58 21.10 -13.35 5.85
C PHE A 58 20.80 -14.86 5.83
N GLY A 59 19.60 -15.27 6.28
CA GLY A 59 19.20 -16.67 6.42
C GLY A 59 18.48 -17.27 5.22
N GLY A 60 18.21 -16.49 4.15
CA GLY A 60 17.49 -16.99 2.97
C GLY A 60 15.99 -17.21 3.21
N GLU A 61 15.44 -16.61 4.26
CA GLU A 61 14.01 -16.64 4.56
C GLU A 61 13.26 -15.58 3.75
N TYR A 62 11.96 -15.83 3.49
CA TYR A 62 11.09 -14.93 2.75
C TYR A 62 9.69 -14.87 3.40
N PHE A 63 9.07 -13.70 3.38
CA PHE A 63 7.69 -13.54 3.83
C PHE A 63 6.74 -13.97 2.72
N GLY A 64 6.25 -15.21 2.78
CA GLY A 64 5.34 -15.83 1.80
C GLY A 64 3.90 -15.31 1.87
N ALA A 65 3.67 -14.05 2.28
CA ALA A 65 2.35 -13.45 2.32
C ALA A 65 1.72 -13.40 0.93
N ASN A 66 0.39 -13.62 0.86
CA ASN A 66 -0.35 -13.68 -0.40
C ASN A 66 -0.12 -12.46 -1.30
N ASP A 67 -0.03 -11.25 -0.73
CA ASP A 67 0.20 -10.03 -1.50
C ASP A 67 1.60 -10.01 -2.15
N ASN A 68 2.63 -10.49 -1.44
CA ASN A 68 3.98 -10.61 -1.97
C ASN A 68 4.04 -11.63 -3.11
N ILE A 69 3.43 -12.80 -2.91
CA ILE A 69 3.42 -13.88 -3.91
C ILE A 69 2.58 -13.49 -5.13
N SER A 70 1.42 -12.85 -4.92
CA SER A 70 0.60 -12.37 -6.05
C SER A 70 1.34 -11.33 -6.90
N TRP A 71 2.13 -10.45 -6.27
CA TRP A 71 2.98 -9.49 -6.98
C TRP A 71 4.07 -10.19 -7.81
N GLU A 72 4.71 -11.21 -7.27
CA GLU A 72 5.74 -11.98 -8.00
C GLU A 72 5.20 -12.65 -9.28
N SER A 73 3.88 -12.91 -9.35
CA SER A 73 3.24 -13.43 -10.56
C SER A 73 3.43 -12.52 -11.78
N TYR A 74 3.55 -11.21 -11.56
CA TYR A 74 3.71 -10.22 -12.61
C TYR A 74 5.17 -9.89 -12.95
N ARG A 75 6.10 -10.23 -12.06
CA ARG A 75 7.53 -9.83 -12.18
C ARG A 75 8.15 -10.25 -13.49
N THR A 76 7.85 -11.47 -13.96
CA THR A 76 8.39 -11.98 -15.21
C THR A 76 7.96 -11.12 -16.42
N TYR A 77 6.69 -10.70 -16.47
CA TYR A 77 6.19 -9.80 -17.52
C TYR A 77 6.81 -8.39 -17.42
N LEU A 78 6.92 -7.85 -16.22
CA LEU A 78 7.54 -6.55 -15.99
C LEU A 78 9.01 -6.54 -16.43
N ASN A 79 9.75 -7.64 -16.17
CA ASN A 79 11.13 -7.77 -16.60
C ASN A 79 11.23 -7.80 -18.15
N ASP A 80 10.35 -8.55 -18.83
CA ASP A 80 10.34 -8.58 -20.31
C ASP A 80 10.09 -7.19 -20.91
N MET A 81 9.16 -6.42 -20.33
CA MET A 81 8.88 -5.06 -20.79
C MET A 81 10.04 -4.12 -20.51
N SER A 82 10.67 -4.25 -19.34
CA SER A 82 11.88 -3.49 -18.97
C SER A 82 13.06 -3.80 -19.89
N ASP A 83 13.28 -5.07 -20.23
CA ASP A 83 14.35 -5.52 -21.14
C ASP A 83 14.17 -4.96 -22.55
N LYS A 84 12.91 -4.76 -22.96
CA LYS A 84 12.56 -4.09 -24.23
C LYS A 84 12.63 -2.56 -24.15
N GLY A 85 12.78 -1.98 -22.95
CA GLY A 85 12.72 -0.53 -22.72
C GLY A 85 11.30 0.04 -22.84
N GLU A 86 10.27 -0.79 -22.69
CA GLU A 86 8.87 -0.45 -22.85
C GLU A 86 8.15 -0.34 -21.51
N SER A 87 7.13 0.52 -21.43
CA SER A 87 6.25 0.64 -20.27
C SER A 87 5.08 -0.36 -20.40
N PRO A 88 4.76 -1.14 -19.34
CA PRO A 88 3.68 -2.13 -19.38
C PRO A 88 2.30 -1.45 -19.29
N GLN A 89 1.85 -0.79 -20.37
CA GLN A 89 0.59 -0.04 -20.40
C GLN A 89 -0.65 -0.93 -20.46
N TRP A 90 -0.54 -2.16 -21.00
CA TRP A 90 -1.61 -3.15 -21.07
C TRP A 90 -1.17 -4.48 -20.43
N MET A 91 -2.03 -5.09 -19.62
CA MET A 91 -1.83 -6.39 -18.97
C MET A 91 -2.76 -7.44 -19.58
N PRO A 92 -2.28 -8.31 -20.48
CA PRO A 92 -3.14 -9.28 -21.15
C PRO A 92 -3.41 -10.57 -20.35
N TYR A 93 -2.69 -10.80 -19.25
CA TYR A 93 -2.65 -12.11 -18.57
C TYR A 93 -3.68 -12.26 -17.44
N VAL A 94 -4.44 -11.24 -17.11
CA VAL A 94 -5.51 -11.26 -16.10
C VAL A 94 -6.78 -10.61 -16.66
N PHE A 95 -7.93 -11.10 -16.25
CA PHE A 95 -9.26 -10.60 -16.68
C PHE A 95 -9.39 -10.44 -18.19
N SER A 96 -8.79 -11.35 -18.96
CA SER A 96 -8.74 -11.29 -20.42
C SER A 96 -8.09 -10.02 -21.01
N GLY A 97 -7.43 -9.23 -20.20
CA GLY A 97 -6.75 -7.98 -20.55
C GLY A 97 -7.33 -6.77 -19.82
N MET A 98 -6.43 -5.93 -19.26
CA MET A 98 -6.78 -4.69 -18.60
C MET A 98 -5.62 -3.67 -18.66
N PRO A 99 -5.89 -2.35 -18.47
CA PRO A 99 -4.81 -1.36 -18.40
C PRO A 99 -3.78 -1.67 -17.30
N GLY A 100 -2.50 -1.52 -17.62
CA GLY A 100 -1.40 -1.82 -16.71
C GLY A 100 -1.45 -1.01 -15.42
N VAL A 101 -1.90 0.25 -15.47
CA VAL A 101 -2.09 1.10 -14.28
C VAL A 101 -3.08 0.49 -13.29
N ALA A 102 -4.12 -0.18 -13.79
CA ALA A 102 -5.13 -0.83 -12.97
C ALA A 102 -4.67 -2.17 -12.39
N ALA A 103 -3.71 -2.81 -13.03
CA ALA A 103 -3.06 -4.03 -12.52
C ALA A 103 -1.90 -3.73 -11.55
N TYR A 104 -1.78 -2.50 -11.06
CA TYR A 104 -0.70 -2.02 -10.17
C TYR A 104 0.72 -2.17 -10.77
N MET A 105 0.83 -2.20 -12.08
CA MET A 105 2.11 -2.32 -12.79
C MET A 105 2.81 -0.98 -12.98
N VAL A 106 2.89 -0.24 -11.93
CA VAL A 106 3.35 1.14 -11.95
C VAL A 106 4.86 1.28 -11.95
N THR A 107 5.60 0.22 -11.95
CA THR A 107 7.04 0.19 -11.67
C THR A 107 7.89 -0.09 -12.90
N GLY A 108 7.35 0.08 -14.10
CA GLY A 108 8.16 0.03 -15.32
C GLY A 108 9.27 1.09 -15.31
N ASP A 109 10.23 0.99 -16.23
CA ASP A 109 11.34 1.93 -16.38
C ASP A 109 10.85 3.33 -16.78
N ARG A 110 10.39 4.10 -15.80
CA ARG A 110 9.99 5.50 -15.95
C ARG A 110 11.23 6.40 -16.01
N ASN A 111 11.97 6.30 -17.13
CA ASN A 111 13.24 7.03 -17.30
C ASN A 111 13.06 8.56 -17.34
N TRP A 112 11.85 9.05 -17.56
CA TRP A 112 11.48 10.47 -17.53
C TRP A 112 11.31 11.02 -16.11
N ASP A 113 11.01 10.17 -15.13
CA ASP A 113 10.94 10.57 -13.72
C ASP A 113 12.31 10.46 -13.06
N LEU A 114 13.12 11.50 -13.30
CA LEU A 114 14.54 11.56 -12.88
C LEU A 114 14.70 11.45 -11.36
N THR A 115 13.73 11.96 -10.61
CA THR A 115 13.78 11.94 -9.14
C THR A 115 13.46 10.56 -8.58
N MET A 116 12.48 9.85 -9.15
CA MET A 116 12.21 8.45 -8.79
C MET A 116 13.37 7.53 -9.19
N LYS A 117 14.02 7.76 -10.35
CA LYS A 117 15.25 7.04 -10.71
C LYS A 117 16.35 7.26 -9.67
N GLY A 118 16.53 8.51 -9.19
CA GLY A 118 17.47 8.82 -8.11
C GLY A 118 17.16 8.08 -6.81
N LEU A 119 15.89 7.98 -6.44
CA LEU A 119 15.43 7.21 -5.26
C LEU A 119 15.66 5.71 -5.45
N GLN A 120 15.40 5.17 -6.65
CA GLN A 120 15.64 3.76 -6.99
C GLN A 120 17.13 3.41 -6.86
N VAL A 121 18.03 4.25 -7.40
CA VAL A 121 19.48 4.05 -7.25
C VAL A 121 19.89 4.04 -5.78
N ALA A 122 19.36 4.95 -4.97
CA ALA A 122 19.65 4.96 -3.53
C ALA A 122 19.12 3.69 -2.83
N GLN A 123 17.95 3.20 -3.23
CA GLN A 123 17.34 1.98 -2.74
C GLN A 123 18.14 0.75 -3.16
N ASP A 124 18.61 0.67 -4.40
CA ASP A 124 19.42 -0.44 -4.91
C ASP A 124 20.78 -0.52 -4.19
N VAL A 125 21.44 0.64 -3.96
CA VAL A 125 22.67 0.73 -3.15
C VAL A 125 22.42 0.25 -1.72
N PHE A 126 21.29 0.63 -1.12
CA PHE A 126 20.92 0.18 0.23
C PHE A 126 20.63 -1.33 0.28
N SER A 127 20.11 -1.89 -0.79
CA SER A 127 19.60 -3.27 -0.87
C SER A 127 20.65 -4.28 -1.31
N PHE A 128 21.96 -3.92 -1.31
CA PHE A 128 23.02 -4.78 -1.80
C PHE A 128 23.17 -6.13 -1.06
N LEU A 129 22.70 -6.23 0.19
CA LEU A 129 22.74 -7.47 0.99
C LEU A 129 21.63 -8.44 0.59
N ASN A 130 20.42 -7.92 0.33
CA ASN A 130 19.26 -8.70 -0.06
C ASN A 130 18.24 -7.77 -0.74
N GLN A 131 17.98 -7.98 -2.02
CA GLN A 131 17.14 -7.07 -2.78
C GLN A 131 15.65 -7.13 -2.38
N ASP A 132 15.15 -8.28 -1.93
CA ASP A 132 13.73 -8.43 -1.63
C ASP A 132 13.33 -7.64 -0.38
N ILE A 133 13.91 -7.99 0.78
CA ILE A 133 13.54 -7.37 2.05
C ILE A 133 14.15 -5.96 2.23
N MET A 134 15.41 -5.76 1.83
CA MET A 134 16.11 -4.50 2.07
C MET A 134 15.51 -3.33 1.30
N ARG A 135 14.89 -3.56 0.14
CA ARG A 135 14.12 -2.52 -0.59
C ARG A 135 12.98 -1.96 0.24
N VAL A 136 12.29 -2.80 1.01
CA VAL A 136 11.21 -2.37 1.92
C VAL A 136 11.79 -1.71 3.16
N LEU A 137 12.84 -2.31 3.76
CA LEU A 137 13.51 -1.76 4.95
C LEU A 137 14.17 -0.41 4.70
N PHE A 138 14.50 -0.07 3.46
CA PHE A 138 14.94 1.27 3.08
C PHE A 138 13.96 2.35 3.54
N TYR A 139 12.67 2.13 3.35
CA TYR A 139 11.63 3.08 3.75
C TYR A 139 11.46 3.15 5.28
N TYR A 140 11.63 2.05 5.99
CA TYR A 140 11.67 2.05 7.47
C TYR A 140 12.86 2.83 8.00
N PHE A 141 14.02 2.63 7.39
CA PHE A 141 15.21 3.40 7.75
C PHE A 141 15.04 4.89 7.46
N LEU A 142 14.46 5.23 6.30
CA LEU A 142 14.20 6.61 5.91
C LEU A 142 13.16 7.29 6.82
N LEU A 143 12.12 6.55 7.26
CA LEU A 143 11.15 6.98 8.27
C LEU A 143 11.85 7.33 9.60
N GLY A 144 12.64 6.39 10.11
CA GLY A 144 13.37 6.60 11.37
C GLY A 144 14.38 7.75 11.30
N LEU A 145 15.11 7.89 10.19
CA LEU A 145 16.00 9.04 9.95
C LEU A 145 15.23 10.37 9.93
N GLY A 146 14.05 10.39 9.30
CA GLY A 146 13.18 11.56 9.24
C GLY A 146 12.69 11.97 10.63
N VAL A 147 12.21 11.03 11.43
CA VAL A 147 11.81 11.27 12.83
C VAL A 147 12.99 11.76 13.66
N PHE A 148 14.14 11.11 13.53
CA PHE A 148 15.36 11.54 14.22
C PHE A 148 15.74 12.98 13.83
N ALA A 149 15.78 13.31 12.53
CA ALA A 149 16.11 14.64 12.03
C ALA A 149 15.11 15.71 12.48
N LEU A 150 13.80 15.42 12.42
CA LEU A 150 12.72 16.29 12.85
C LEU A 150 12.85 16.64 14.35
N LEU A 151 13.04 15.64 15.20
CA LEU A 151 13.17 15.85 16.65
C LEU A 151 14.49 16.55 17.01
N ARG A 152 15.59 16.28 16.28
CA ARG A 152 16.82 17.04 16.39
C ARG A 152 16.62 18.51 16.01
N TRP A 153 15.86 18.77 14.96
CA TRP A 153 15.49 20.13 14.56
C TRP A 153 14.64 20.84 15.65
N LYS A 154 13.73 20.11 16.30
CA LYS A 154 12.96 20.62 17.46
C LYS A 154 13.81 20.82 18.73
N GLY A 155 15.09 20.51 18.70
CA GLY A 155 16.05 20.76 19.77
C GLY A 155 16.17 19.65 20.82
N LEU A 156 15.60 18.46 20.56
CA LEU A 156 15.73 17.31 21.47
C LEU A 156 17.13 16.68 21.37
N SER A 157 17.59 16.01 22.45
CA SER A 157 18.88 15.33 22.44
C SER A 157 18.92 14.12 21.52
N ARG A 158 20.09 13.71 21.03
CA ARG A 158 20.24 12.58 20.11
C ARG A 158 19.65 11.27 20.64
N PRO A 159 19.95 10.86 21.90
CA PRO A 159 19.40 9.59 22.42
C PRO A 159 17.87 9.63 22.57
N VAL A 160 17.27 10.79 22.89
CA VAL A 160 15.80 10.95 22.93
C VAL A 160 15.22 10.89 21.52
N SER A 161 15.88 11.50 20.54
CA SER A 161 15.45 11.43 19.14
C SER A 161 15.57 10.01 18.58
N PHE A 162 16.61 9.26 18.95
CA PHE A 162 16.77 7.84 18.61
C PHE A 162 15.67 6.97 19.23
N PHE A 163 15.37 7.17 20.52
CA PHE A 163 14.28 6.46 21.20
C PHE A 163 12.95 6.58 20.43
N ALA A 164 12.56 7.79 20.05
CA ALA A 164 11.32 7.99 19.32
C ALA A 164 11.40 7.44 17.87
N ALA A 165 12.54 7.60 17.17
CA ALA A 165 12.74 7.04 15.86
C ALA A 165 12.62 5.50 15.88
N PHE A 166 13.25 4.84 16.84
CA PHE A 166 13.13 3.40 17.07
C PHE A 166 11.68 3.00 17.34
N ALA A 167 11.01 3.68 18.29
CA ALA A 167 9.62 3.38 18.63
C ALA A 167 8.65 3.59 17.46
N THR A 168 8.93 4.52 16.54
CA THR A 168 8.10 4.72 15.34
C THR A 168 8.25 3.56 14.36
N ILE A 169 9.48 3.14 14.05
CA ILE A 169 9.70 2.07 13.06
C ILE A 169 9.34 0.68 13.57
N PHE A 170 9.38 0.47 14.90
CA PHE A 170 8.99 -0.77 15.58
C PHE A 170 7.64 -0.65 16.30
N SER A 171 6.78 0.32 15.93
CA SER A 171 5.36 0.23 16.27
C SER A 171 4.79 -1.03 15.61
N THR A 172 4.16 -1.91 16.40
CA THR A 172 3.83 -3.28 15.96
C THR A 172 3.01 -3.30 14.66
N TRP A 173 1.99 -2.47 14.54
CA TRP A 173 1.19 -2.41 13.32
C TRP A 173 2.01 -1.96 12.10
N ILE A 174 2.93 -1.01 12.29
CA ILE A 174 3.78 -0.49 11.20
C ILE A 174 4.81 -1.56 10.77
N ILE A 175 5.49 -2.20 11.71
CA ILE A 175 6.55 -3.18 11.38
C ILE A 175 5.97 -4.46 10.76
N VAL A 176 4.76 -4.87 11.17
CA VAL A 176 4.10 -6.06 10.64
C VAL A 176 3.71 -5.92 9.17
N TRP A 177 3.56 -4.70 8.64
CA TRP A 177 3.26 -4.51 7.22
C TRP A 177 4.25 -5.20 6.28
N VAL A 178 5.55 -5.24 6.65
CA VAL A 178 6.53 -5.93 5.82
C VAL A 178 6.29 -7.44 5.77
N MET A 179 5.78 -7.99 6.86
CA MET A 179 5.55 -9.43 7.02
C MET A 179 4.29 -9.90 6.27
N ILE A 180 3.30 -9.02 6.12
CA ILE A 180 2.03 -9.31 5.44
C ILE A 180 1.96 -8.77 4.00
N GLY A 181 3.07 -8.22 3.49
CA GLY A 181 3.16 -7.76 2.10
C GLY A 181 2.63 -6.35 1.82
N HIS A 182 2.23 -5.57 2.83
CA HIS A 182 1.72 -4.21 2.66
C HIS A 182 2.84 -3.18 2.40
N ASN A 183 3.72 -3.45 1.42
CA ASN A 183 4.98 -2.74 1.21
C ASN A 183 4.84 -1.28 0.73
N THR A 184 3.66 -0.86 0.24
CA THR A 184 3.39 0.51 -0.19
C THR A 184 3.13 1.48 0.96
N LYS A 185 2.59 1.00 2.09
CA LYS A 185 2.28 1.83 3.26
C LYS A 185 3.54 2.43 3.94
N PRO A 186 4.61 1.65 4.20
CA PRO A 186 5.87 2.20 4.72
C PRO A 186 6.47 3.29 3.83
N MET A 187 6.28 3.20 2.52
CA MET A 187 6.74 4.20 1.55
C MET A 187 6.07 5.56 1.79
N VAL A 188 4.75 5.60 2.03
CA VAL A 188 4.05 6.83 2.41
C VAL A 188 4.61 7.42 3.71
N LEU A 189 4.69 6.58 4.76
CA LEU A 189 5.12 7.03 6.08
C LEU A 189 6.55 7.56 6.09
N ALA A 190 7.43 6.98 5.29
CA ALA A 190 8.84 7.38 5.22
C ALA A 190 9.02 8.88 4.98
N PHE A 191 8.12 9.50 4.21
CA PHE A 191 8.26 10.90 3.82
C PHE A 191 7.50 11.88 4.73
N LEU A 192 6.58 11.44 5.59
CA LEU A 192 5.84 12.33 6.50
C LEU A 192 6.74 13.18 7.40
N PRO A 193 7.72 12.64 8.12
CA PRO A 193 8.56 13.45 9.00
C PRO A 193 9.44 14.46 8.22
N TRP A 194 9.81 14.14 6.97
CA TRP A 194 10.55 15.06 6.09
C TRP A 194 9.67 16.21 5.60
N ILE A 195 8.41 15.94 5.23
CA ILE A 195 7.44 16.96 4.86
C ILE A 195 7.23 17.92 6.02
N ILE A 196 7.00 17.40 7.24
CA ILE A 196 6.88 18.22 8.45
C ILE A 196 8.14 19.04 8.69
N LEU A 197 9.33 18.45 8.58
CA LEU A 197 10.61 19.13 8.76
C LEU A 197 10.79 20.27 7.75
N PHE A 198 10.56 20.02 6.47
CA PHE A 198 10.77 21.05 5.44
C PHE A 198 9.72 22.15 5.52
N ALA A 199 8.46 21.83 5.82
CA ALA A 199 7.41 22.82 6.08
C ALA A 199 7.75 23.68 7.30
N ASP A 200 8.23 23.09 8.41
CA ASP A 200 8.63 23.83 9.61
C ASP A 200 9.82 24.77 9.34
N ARG A 201 10.76 24.32 8.49
CA ARG A 201 11.86 25.20 8.00
C ARG A 201 11.35 26.38 7.20
N LEU A 202 10.31 26.17 6.37
CA LEU A 202 9.67 27.24 5.59
C LEU A 202 8.84 28.18 6.46
N ILE A 203 8.27 27.68 7.57
CA ILE A 203 7.64 28.56 8.57
C ILE A 203 8.67 29.52 9.15
N ASP A 204 9.85 29.06 9.52
CA ASP A 204 10.88 29.89 10.12
C ASP A 204 11.45 30.91 9.12
N ARG A 205 11.73 30.50 7.88
CA ARG A 205 12.28 31.38 6.84
C ARG A 205 12.05 30.84 5.43
N TRP A 206 12.05 31.76 4.45
CA TRP A 206 12.05 31.36 3.04
C TRP A 206 13.38 30.66 2.65
N SER A 207 13.25 29.59 1.90
CA SER A 207 14.39 28.89 1.32
C SER A 207 13.96 28.09 0.07
N TYR A 208 14.60 28.35 -1.06
CA TYR A 208 14.40 27.59 -2.29
C TYR A 208 14.74 26.12 -2.12
N LEU A 209 15.78 25.82 -1.31
CA LEU A 209 16.17 24.43 -1.00
C LEU A 209 15.03 23.68 -0.30
N TYR A 210 14.47 24.26 0.78
CA TYR A 210 13.40 23.56 1.50
C TYR A 210 12.09 23.52 0.72
N ALA A 211 11.83 24.47 -0.19
CA ALA A 211 10.70 24.38 -1.11
C ALA A 211 10.88 23.22 -2.11
N GLY A 212 12.05 23.11 -2.74
CA GLY A 212 12.35 21.99 -3.64
C GLY A 212 12.36 20.62 -2.96
N LEU A 213 12.91 20.52 -1.73
CA LEU A 213 12.89 19.28 -0.94
C LEU A 213 11.46 18.93 -0.47
N LEU A 214 10.60 19.90 -0.24
CA LEU A 214 9.20 19.68 0.07
C LEU A 214 8.45 19.10 -1.13
N ILE A 215 8.66 19.65 -2.34
CA ILE A 215 8.13 19.08 -3.59
C ILE A 215 8.56 17.62 -3.70
N LEU A 216 9.84 17.35 -3.55
CA LEU A 216 10.41 16.01 -3.68
C LEU A 216 9.82 15.04 -2.66
N ALA A 217 9.69 15.44 -1.39
CA ALA A 217 9.13 14.57 -0.34
C ALA A 217 7.64 14.29 -0.57
N ILE A 218 6.86 15.27 -1.05
CA ILE A 218 5.46 15.06 -1.41
C ILE A 218 5.36 14.18 -2.65
N HIS A 219 6.22 14.37 -3.66
CA HIS A 219 6.23 13.54 -4.86
C HIS A 219 6.46 12.07 -4.51
N TYR A 220 7.47 11.75 -3.72
CA TYR A 220 7.73 10.37 -3.28
C TYR A 220 6.59 9.78 -2.43
N LEU A 221 5.94 10.60 -1.61
CA LEU A 221 4.74 10.17 -0.87
C LEU A 221 3.60 9.82 -1.81
N VAL A 222 3.32 10.65 -2.80
CA VAL A 222 2.23 10.46 -3.77
C VAL A 222 2.52 9.26 -4.69
N GLU A 223 3.78 9.04 -5.06
CA GLU A 223 4.24 7.89 -5.85
C GLU A 223 4.12 6.53 -5.15
N SER A 224 3.82 6.51 -3.86
CA SER A 224 3.69 5.28 -3.07
C SER A 224 2.50 4.39 -3.45
N ALA A 225 1.60 4.85 -4.31
CA ALA A 225 0.39 4.14 -4.75
C ALA A 225 -0.56 3.72 -3.59
N HIS A 226 -0.53 4.44 -2.44
CA HIS A 226 -1.45 4.20 -1.33
C HIS A 226 -2.19 5.49 -0.93
N PRO A 227 -3.20 5.93 -1.72
CA PRO A 227 -3.85 7.23 -1.58
C PRO A 227 -4.55 7.41 -0.23
N GLN A 228 -5.11 6.36 0.36
CA GLN A 228 -5.76 6.41 1.67
C GLN A 228 -4.78 6.82 2.78
N THR A 229 -3.61 6.20 2.85
CA THR A 229 -2.59 6.57 3.85
C THR A 229 -2.03 7.97 3.59
N ALA A 230 -1.89 8.37 2.31
CA ALA A 230 -1.48 9.72 1.94
C ALA A 230 -2.49 10.78 2.41
N MET A 231 -3.79 10.50 2.29
CA MET A 231 -4.87 11.36 2.82
C MET A 231 -4.77 11.51 4.34
N TYR A 232 -4.53 10.42 5.07
CA TYR A 232 -4.33 10.48 6.52
C TYR A 232 -3.09 11.30 6.89
N GLY A 233 -2.01 11.19 6.12
CA GLY A 233 -0.85 12.07 6.25
C GLY A 233 -1.16 13.54 6.01
N ALA A 234 -2.02 13.85 5.04
CA ALA A 234 -2.49 15.22 4.79
C ALA A 234 -3.32 15.76 5.96
N PHE A 235 -4.17 14.95 6.61
CA PHE A 235 -4.89 15.36 7.83
C PHE A 235 -3.91 15.69 8.96
N LEU A 236 -2.91 14.86 9.19
CA LEU A 236 -1.88 15.10 10.20
C LEU A 236 -1.19 16.46 9.98
N ILE A 237 -0.73 16.70 8.76
CA ILE A 237 -0.02 17.94 8.40
C ILE A 237 -0.95 19.16 8.49
N GLY A 238 -2.17 19.03 7.97
CA GLY A 238 -3.18 20.11 8.00
C GLY A 238 -3.56 20.51 9.42
N ILE A 239 -3.84 19.55 10.31
CA ILE A 239 -4.17 19.81 11.72
C ILE A 239 -2.98 20.44 12.45
N TRP A 240 -1.77 19.95 12.22
CA TRP A 240 -0.58 20.57 12.79
C TRP A 240 -0.38 22.01 12.33
N LEU A 241 -0.45 22.30 11.01
CA LEU A 241 -0.32 23.65 10.47
C LEU A 241 -1.42 24.58 10.97
N LEU A 242 -2.66 24.11 11.04
CA LEU A 242 -3.78 24.87 11.61
C LEU A 242 -3.51 25.23 13.09
N THR A 243 -3.00 24.28 13.86
CA THR A 243 -2.68 24.52 15.29
C THR A 243 -1.53 25.52 15.44
N GLU A 244 -0.48 25.43 14.62
CA GLU A 244 0.61 26.43 14.57
C GLU A 244 0.08 27.82 14.20
N PHE A 245 -0.82 27.90 13.22
CA PHE A 245 -1.44 29.15 12.80
C PHE A 245 -2.26 29.79 13.92
N ILE A 246 -3.19 29.03 14.53
CA ILE A 246 -4.04 29.51 15.62
C ILE A 246 -3.18 29.96 16.82
N ALA A 247 -2.20 29.14 17.19
CA ALA A 247 -1.33 29.46 18.32
C ALA A 247 -0.51 30.72 18.08
N SER A 248 0.00 30.93 16.85
CA SER A 248 0.74 32.14 16.49
C SER A 248 -0.17 33.37 16.45
N PHE A 249 -1.38 33.21 15.89
CA PHE A 249 -2.37 34.28 15.85
C PHE A 249 -2.77 34.77 17.25
N VAL A 250 -3.04 33.81 18.16
CA VAL A 250 -3.39 34.12 19.55
C VAL A 250 -2.22 34.76 20.32
N ARG A 251 -1.00 34.29 20.10
CA ARG A 251 0.22 34.81 20.76
C ARG A 251 0.73 36.11 20.18
N LYS A 252 0.27 36.48 18.97
CA LYS A 252 0.74 37.64 18.22
C LYS A 252 2.27 37.68 18.03
N ASP A 253 2.89 36.50 17.83
CA ASP A 253 4.34 36.36 17.71
C ASP A 253 4.86 36.54 16.27
N GLY A 254 3.98 36.81 15.31
CA GLY A 254 4.30 37.04 13.89
C GLY A 254 4.61 35.78 13.08
N ARG A 255 4.62 34.60 13.69
CA ARG A 255 4.93 33.31 13.06
C ARG A 255 3.80 32.88 12.08
N SER A 256 2.58 33.40 12.24
CA SER A 256 1.41 33.13 11.38
C SER A 256 1.71 33.41 9.90
N THR A 257 2.45 34.47 9.58
CA THR A 257 2.87 34.76 8.19
C THR A 257 3.77 33.65 7.63
N GLY A 258 4.65 33.08 8.46
CA GLY A 258 5.47 31.92 8.10
C GLY A 258 4.62 30.68 7.85
N VAL A 259 3.57 30.44 8.66
CA VAL A 259 2.66 29.32 8.48
C VAL A 259 1.87 29.46 7.18
N ILE A 260 1.32 30.64 6.88
CA ILE A 260 0.64 30.92 5.60
C ILE A 260 1.58 30.64 4.43
N ARG A 261 2.84 31.10 4.50
CA ARG A 261 3.85 30.82 3.50
C ARG A 261 4.07 29.31 3.31
N ALA A 262 4.22 28.55 4.40
CA ALA A 262 4.41 27.11 4.34
C ALA A 262 3.20 26.39 3.75
N VAL A 263 1.97 26.84 4.05
CA VAL A 263 0.74 26.32 3.45
C VAL A 263 0.71 26.59 1.94
N LEU A 264 0.95 27.84 1.51
CA LEU A 264 0.94 28.18 0.07
C LEU A 264 2.02 27.42 -0.71
N VAL A 265 3.22 27.33 -0.15
CA VAL A 265 4.30 26.53 -0.75
C VAL A 265 3.95 25.04 -0.74
N GLY A 266 3.30 24.55 0.32
CA GLY A 266 2.83 23.16 0.41
C GLY A 266 1.78 22.82 -0.65
N ILE A 267 0.82 23.71 -0.89
CA ILE A 267 -0.16 23.56 -1.98
C ILE A 267 0.54 23.54 -3.34
N ALA A 268 1.42 24.52 -3.60
CA ALA A 268 2.19 24.56 -4.85
C ALA A 268 3.05 23.28 -5.00
N ALA A 269 3.71 22.84 -3.93
CA ALA A 269 4.50 21.62 -3.92
C ALA A 269 3.66 20.37 -4.21
N ALA A 270 2.43 20.29 -3.69
CA ALA A 270 1.52 19.18 -3.98
C ALA A 270 1.09 19.17 -5.46
N LEU A 271 0.79 20.33 -6.05
CA LEU A 271 0.48 20.44 -7.48
C LEU A 271 1.67 20.02 -8.35
N PHE A 272 2.89 20.48 -8.01
CA PHE A 272 4.11 20.04 -8.70
C PHE A 272 4.34 18.54 -8.55
N ALA A 273 4.17 17.99 -7.35
CA ALA A 273 4.36 16.57 -7.06
C ALA A 273 3.39 15.68 -7.85
N VAL A 274 2.12 16.06 -7.93
CA VAL A 274 1.12 15.38 -8.78
C VAL A 274 1.50 15.51 -10.25
N GLY A 275 1.93 16.70 -10.70
CA GLY A 275 2.38 16.91 -12.07
C GLY A 275 3.65 16.12 -12.43
N MET A 276 4.56 15.88 -11.48
CA MET A 276 5.74 15.02 -11.68
C MET A 276 5.36 13.54 -11.89
N GLY A 277 4.20 13.10 -11.41
CA GLY A 277 3.63 11.76 -11.64
C GLY A 277 2.46 11.78 -12.64
N TRP A 278 2.32 12.83 -13.48
CA TRP A 278 1.13 13.03 -14.32
C TRP A 278 0.92 11.93 -15.34
N ASP A 279 1.99 11.28 -15.82
CA ASP A 279 1.95 10.09 -16.67
C ASP A 279 1.09 8.95 -16.11
N ARG A 280 1.00 8.85 -14.78
CA ARG A 280 0.19 7.86 -14.07
C ARG A 280 -1.16 8.41 -13.67
N PHE A 281 -1.20 9.66 -13.17
CA PHE A 281 -2.45 10.26 -12.72
C PHE A 281 -3.42 10.48 -13.86
N ALA A 282 -2.95 10.95 -15.02
CA ALA A 282 -3.79 11.14 -16.19
C ALA A 282 -4.45 9.83 -16.65
N VAL A 283 -3.64 8.77 -16.76
CA VAL A 283 -4.16 7.43 -17.13
C VAL A 283 -5.10 6.86 -16.06
N THR A 284 -4.81 7.12 -14.78
CA THR A 284 -5.69 6.67 -13.68
C THR A 284 -7.03 7.39 -13.68
N LEU A 285 -7.03 8.70 -13.94
CA LEU A 285 -8.26 9.50 -14.05
C LEU A 285 -9.11 9.06 -15.24
N GLU A 286 -8.48 8.85 -16.40
CA GLU A 286 -9.13 8.30 -17.60
C GLU A 286 -9.71 6.91 -17.33
N TYR A 287 -8.93 6.02 -16.71
CA TYR A 287 -9.38 4.67 -16.39
C TYR A 287 -10.52 4.64 -15.36
N ASN A 288 -10.58 5.60 -14.44
CA ASN A 288 -11.59 5.61 -13.38
C ASN A 288 -13.01 5.52 -13.93
N GLU A 289 -13.28 6.19 -15.05
CA GLU A 289 -14.60 6.17 -15.72
C GLU A 289 -15.00 4.79 -16.25
N TYR A 290 -14.03 3.90 -16.47
CA TYR A 290 -14.23 2.53 -16.96
C TYR A 290 -14.12 1.48 -15.85
N SER A 291 -13.77 1.89 -14.64
CA SER A 291 -13.46 0.99 -13.53
C SER A 291 -14.65 0.78 -12.59
N THR A 292 -14.57 -0.27 -11.79
CA THR A 292 -15.52 -0.52 -10.68
C THR A 292 -15.50 0.57 -9.60
N ARG A 293 -14.59 1.56 -9.69
CA ARG A 293 -14.48 2.66 -8.73
C ARG A 293 -15.19 3.92 -9.17
N GLY A 294 -15.43 4.11 -10.47
CA GLY A 294 -16.05 5.31 -11.01
C GLY A 294 -17.27 5.06 -11.90
N ALA A 295 -17.43 3.85 -12.46
CA ALA A 295 -18.58 3.51 -13.29
C ALA A 295 -19.64 2.77 -12.46
N ASP A 296 -20.92 3.11 -12.72
CA ASP A 296 -22.06 2.47 -12.09
C ASP A 296 -22.26 1.02 -12.58
N PRO A 297 -22.66 0.08 -11.72
CA PRO A 297 -22.98 -1.28 -12.11
C PRO A 297 -24.32 -1.34 -12.87
N ILE A 298 -24.43 -2.28 -13.82
CA ILE A 298 -25.71 -2.50 -14.54
C ILE A 298 -26.76 -3.15 -13.63
N MET A 299 -26.34 -4.06 -12.75
CA MET A 299 -27.24 -4.57 -11.71
C MET A 299 -27.20 -3.63 -10.51
N GLU A 300 -28.39 -3.27 -9.99
CA GLU A 300 -28.44 -2.71 -8.65
C GLU A 300 -27.84 -3.74 -7.69
N GLN A 301 -26.73 -3.40 -7.08
CA GLN A 301 -26.03 -4.27 -6.16
C GLN A 301 -26.92 -4.53 -4.94
N THR A 302 -27.44 -5.73 -4.84
CA THR A 302 -28.28 -6.17 -3.70
C THR A 302 -27.44 -6.56 -2.47
N GLU A 303 -26.11 -6.57 -2.52
CA GLU A 303 -25.36 -7.32 -1.51
C GLU A 303 -24.34 -6.53 -0.66
N GLN A 304 -23.96 -5.31 -1.00
CA GLN A 304 -23.13 -4.55 -0.06
C GLN A 304 -23.47 -3.06 -0.10
N ASP A 305 -24.16 -2.61 0.94
CA ASP A 305 -24.33 -1.19 1.21
C ASP A 305 -22.94 -0.49 1.18
N PRO A 306 -22.75 0.57 0.35
CA PRO A 306 -21.48 1.28 0.23
C PRO A 306 -20.92 1.75 1.58
N TYR A 307 -21.78 2.11 2.51
CA TYR A 307 -21.39 2.48 3.87
C TYR A 307 -20.84 1.26 4.65
N SER A 308 -21.49 0.12 4.56
CA SER A 308 -21.01 -1.13 5.17
C SER A 308 -19.66 -1.56 4.61
N TYR A 309 -19.45 -1.39 3.30
CA TYR A 309 -18.13 -1.61 2.68
C TYR A 309 -17.08 -0.66 3.22
N ALA A 310 -17.35 0.65 3.23
CA ALA A 310 -16.41 1.67 3.70
C ALA A 310 -16.05 1.51 5.18
N THR A 311 -17.00 1.05 6.00
CA THR A 311 -16.83 0.85 7.45
C THR A 311 -16.41 -0.55 7.86
N SER A 312 -16.18 -1.47 6.91
CA SER A 312 -15.55 -2.77 7.21
C SER A 312 -14.16 -2.55 7.83
N TRP A 313 -13.72 -3.42 8.74
CA TRP A 313 -12.51 -3.22 9.57
C TRP A 313 -12.53 -1.93 10.41
N SER A 314 -13.71 -1.47 10.85
CA SER A 314 -13.80 -0.47 11.91
C SER A 314 -13.24 -1.05 13.21
N GLN A 315 -12.39 -0.28 13.89
CA GLN A 315 -11.89 -0.66 15.19
C GLN A 315 -13.02 -0.61 16.23
N ASP A 316 -13.10 -1.59 17.13
CA ASP A 316 -13.96 -1.47 18.30
C ASP A 316 -13.30 -0.56 19.36
N VAL A 317 -14.14 0.13 20.15
CA VAL A 317 -13.63 1.00 21.21
C VAL A 317 -12.83 0.20 22.23
N ASP A 318 -13.26 -1.01 22.54
CA ASP A 318 -12.61 -1.91 23.49
C ASP A 318 -11.24 -2.40 22.98
N GLU A 319 -11.02 -2.46 21.66
CA GLU A 319 -9.71 -2.81 21.06
C GLU A 319 -8.61 -1.80 21.41
N THR A 320 -8.95 -0.58 21.86
CA THR A 320 -7.96 0.38 22.40
C THR A 320 -7.18 -0.19 23.59
N PHE A 321 -7.70 -1.23 24.24
CA PHE A 321 -6.97 -1.91 25.30
C PHE A 321 -5.72 -2.64 24.78
N THR A 322 -5.65 -2.97 23.50
CA THR A 322 -4.43 -3.51 22.84
C THR A 322 -3.25 -2.53 22.88
N TYR A 323 -3.51 -1.23 23.04
CA TYR A 323 -2.43 -0.24 23.24
C TYR A 323 -1.71 -0.39 24.57
N ILE A 324 -2.31 -1.12 25.53
CA ILE A 324 -1.75 -1.42 26.85
C ILE A 324 -1.28 -2.88 26.88
N VAL A 325 -2.14 -3.84 26.50
CA VAL A 325 -1.83 -5.27 26.45
C VAL A 325 -1.96 -5.77 25.01
N PRO A 326 -0.85 -5.98 24.30
CA PRO A 326 -0.87 -6.14 22.83
C PRO A 326 -1.73 -7.30 22.32
N THR A 327 -1.90 -8.35 23.12
CA THR A 327 -2.67 -9.55 22.76
C THR A 327 -4.04 -9.64 23.41
N TYR A 328 -4.56 -8.56 23.96
CA TYR A 328 -5.81 -8.62 24.75
C TYR A 328 -6.98 -9.24 23.95
N PHE A 329 -7.07 -8.96 22.66
CA PHE A 329 -8.05 -9.57 21.74
C PHE A 329 -7.45 -10.67 20.85
N GLY A 330 -6.37 -11.32 21.29
CA GLY A 330 -5.60 -12.26 20.47
C GLY A 330 -4.58 -11.54 19.57
N PHE A 331 -4.01 -12.29 18.60
CA PHE A 331 -2.95 -11.76 17.74
C PHE A 331 -2.89 -12.57 16.43
N GLY A 332 -3.77 -12.30 15.49
CA GLY A 332 -3.80 -12.99 14.21
C GLY A 332 -3.88 -14.52 14.35
N HIS A 333 -2.99 -15.20 13.66
CA HIS A 333 -2.77 -16.65 13.78
C HIS A 333 -1.57 -16.91 14.66
N LEU A 334 -1.74 -17.62 15.76
CA LEU A 334 -0.66 -18.00 16.67
C LEU A 334 -0.62 -19.50 16.88
N GLN A 335 0.59 -20.03 17.02
CA GLN A 335 0.78 -21.38 17.55
C GLN A 335 0.51 -21.36 19.06
N LEU A 336 -0.46 -22.13 19.51
CA LEU A 336 -0.78 -22.29 20.92
C LEU A 336 -0.11 -23.56 21.46
N ASP A 337 0.79 -23.40 22.43
CA ASP A 337 1.45 -24.55 23.07
C ASP A 337 0.52 -25.13 24.16
N VAL A 338 -0.54 -25.81 23.70
CA VAL A 338 -1.56 -26.43 24.56
C VAL A 338 -1.79 -27.86 24.11
N ALA A 339 -1.77 -28.79 25.05
CA ALA A 339 -2.01 -30.21 24.78
C ALA A 339 -3.36 -30.42 24.09
N GLY A 340 -3.35 -31.13 22.97
CA GLY A 340 -4.56 -31.45 22.19
C GLY A 340 -4.92 -30.48 21.08
N LEU A 341 -4.15 -29.39 20.89
CA LEU A 341 -4.28 -28.50 19.74
C LEU A 341 -3.27 -28.86 18.63
N PRO A 342 -3.57 -28.52 17.35
CA PRO A 342 -2.62 -28.62 16.27
C PRO A 342 -1.35 -27.80 16.56
N LYS A 343 -0.21 -28.26 16.05
CA LYS A 343 1.04 -27.49 16.10
C LYS A 343 1.09 -26.36 15.06
N GLU A 344 0.10 -26.29 14.19
CA GLU A 344 -0.04 -25.22 13.19
C GLU A 344 -0.66 -23.99 13.83
N PRO A 345 -0.31 -22.77 13.37
CA PRO A 345 -0.92 -21.53 13.84
C PRO A 345 -2.43 -21.55 13.63
N ILE A 346 -3.19 -21.27 14.68
CA ILE A 346 -4.65 -21.15 14.62
C ILE A 346 -5.08 -19.69 14.83
N PRO A 347 -6.23 -19.30 14.29
CA PRO A 347 -6.76 -17.95 14.50
C PRO A 347 -7.09 -17.71 15.97
N THR A 348 -6.60 -16.61 16.51
CA THR A 348 -6.75 -16.26 17.92
C THR A 348 -7.42 -14.91 18.17
N TYR A 349 -7.64 -14.12 17.11
CA TYR A 349 -8.27 -12.81 17.22
C TYR A 349 -9.78 -12.92 17.44
N TRP A 350 -10.32 -12.14 18.39
CA TRP A 350 -11.72 -12.16 18.77
C TRP A 350 -12.23 -10.76 19.18
N GLY A 351 -13.53 -10.61 19.41
CA GLY A 351 -14.13 -9.39 19.99
C GLY A 351 -14.53 -8.31 18.98
N ASN A 352 -14.25 -8.47 17.68
CA ASN A 352 -14.68 -7.49 16.66
C ASN A 352 -15.27 -8.20 15.43
N GLU A 353 -16.61 -8.20 15.33
CA GLU A 353 -17.31 -8.82 14.20
C GLU A 353 -17.10 -8.09 12.86
N LYS A 354 -16.73 -6.81 12.89
CA LYS A 354 -16.49 -6.00 11.68
C LYS A 354 -15.07 -6.17 11.14
N ALA A 355 -14.16 -6.74 11.93
CA ALA A 355 -12.83 -7.12 11.52
C ALA A 355 -12.70 -8.64 11.54
N PRO A 356 -12.99 -9.34 10.44
CA PRO A 356 -13.04 -10.81 10.41
C PRO A 356 -11.69 -11.45 10.68
N PHE A 357 -10.60 -10.69 10.54
CA PHE A 357 -9.24 -11.06 10.92
C PHE A 357 -8.39 -9.82 11.16
N THR A 358 -7.38 -9.94 11.99
CA THR A 358 -6.26 -9.00 12.11
C THR A 358 -4.96 -9.77 12.27
N ASP A 359 -3.87 -9.23 11.76
CA ASP A 359 -2.56 -9.89 11.85
C ASP A 359 -1.79 -9.45 13.09
N ALA A 360 -2.10 -8.31 13.66
CA ALA A 360 -1.46 -7.80 14.88
C ALA A 360 -2.34 -6.77 15.58
N GLY A 361 -2.17 -6.63 16.90
CA GLY A 361 -2.73 -5.53 17.66
C GLY A 361 -2.00 -4.20 17.40
N HIS A 362 -2.68 -3.10 17.68
CA HIS A 362 -2.15 -1.74 17.56
C HIS A 362 -1.29 -1.36 18.80
N TYR A 363 -0.08 -1.92 18.90
CA TYR A 363 0.80 -1.71 20.05
C TYR A 363 2.05 -0.91 19.67
N MET A 364 2.43 0.03 20.49
CA MET A 364 3.59 0.90 20.26
C MET A 364 4.57 0.95 21.45
N GLY A 365 4.37 0.06 22.42
CA GLY A 365 5.16 -0.03 23.65
C GLY A 365 4.56 0.75 24.81
N ILE A 366 4.49 0.12 25.99
CA ILE A 366 3.89 0.73 27.17
C ILE A 366 4.62 2.01 27.62
N LEU A 367 5.95 2.06 27.49
CA LEU A 367 6.73 3.24 27.86
C LEU A 367 6.45 4.41 26.91
N VAL A 368 6.24 4.15 25.62
CA VAL A 368 5.87 5.16 24.63
C VAL A 368 4.52 5.76 24.98
N LEU A 369 3.53 4.93 25.31
CA LEU A 369 2.20 5.38 25.74
C LEU A 369 2.28 6.25 26.99
N LEU A 370 2.95 5.79 28.04
CA LEU A 370 3.08 6.53 29.31
C LEU A 370 3.83 7.85 29.13
N LEU A 371 4.92 7.84 28.37
CA LEU A 371 5.70 9.04 28.07
C LEU A 371 4.96 10.01 27.16
N SER A 372 4.12 9.53 26.22
CA SER A 372 3.33 10.41 25.37
C SER A 372 2.23 11.13 26.18
N ILE A 373 1.54 10.43 27.07
CA ILE A 373 0.58 11.06 27.99
C ILE A 373 1.28 12.13 28.85
N TYR A 374 2.42 11.79 29.45
CA TYR A 374 3.18 12.75 30.24
C TYR A 374 3.69 13.92 29.41
N GLY A 375 4.17 13.68 28.19
CA GLY A 375 4.66 14.67 27.26
C GLY A 375 3.57 15.63 26.79
N PHE A 376 2.40 15.10 26.43
CA PHE A 376 1.25 15.91 26.06
C PHE A 376 0.80 16.86 27.20
N ILE A 377 0.68 16.34 28.42
CA ILE A 377 0.32 17.15 29.59
C ILE A 377 1.34 18.26 29.81
N ARG A 378 2.64 17.97 29.72
CA ARG A 378 3.72 18.92 30.00
C ARG A 378 3.96 19.94 28.89
N TYR A 379 3.72 19.56 27.65
CA TYR A 379 3.98 20.39 26.46
C TYR A 379 2.71 20.79 25.70
N ARG A 380 1.51 20.67 26.30
CA ARG A 380 0.24 21.07 25.65
C ARG A 380 0.19 22.53 25.18
N SER A 381 1.04 23.39 25.73
CA SER A 381 1.20 24.78 25.25
C SER A 381 2.17 24.91 24.09
N ASN A 382 2.87 23.86 23.68
CA ASN A 382 3.72 23.84 22.49
C ASN A 382 2.84 23.53 21.28
N PRO A 383 2.74 24.40 20.26
CA PRO A 383 1.85 24.18 19.12
C PRO A 383 2.14 22.90 18.36
N PHE A 384 3.41 22.51 18.23
CA PHE A 384 3.79 21.27 17.58
C PHE A 384 3.23 20.05 18.33
N VAL A 385 3.46 19.95 19.63
CA VAL A 385 2.97 18.82 20.45
C VAL A 385 1.45 18.79 20.49
N LEU A 386 0.81 19.96 20.62
CA LEU A 386 -0.65 20.08 20.62
C LEU A 386 -1.23 19.64 19.26
N GLY A 387 -0.68 20.13 18.14
CA GLY A 387 -1.17 19.81 16.80
C GLY A 387 -1.00 18.34 16.45
N ILE A 388 0.17 17.76 16.74
CA ILE A 388 0.43 16.34 16.55
C ILE A 388 -0.50 15.48 17.43
N GLY A 389 -0.73 15.90 18.69
CA GLY A 389 -1.64 15.19 19.60
C GLY A 389 -3.11 15.24 19.16
N ILE A 390 -3.60 16.41 18.72
CA ILE A 390 -4.94 16.54 18.16
C ILE A 390 -5.09 15.66 16.91
N ALA A 391 -4.09 15.66 16.01
CA ALA A 391 -4.11 14.82 14.83
C ALA A 391 -4.14 13.33 15.19
N GLY A 392 -3.37 12.90 16.20
CA GLY A 392 -3.41 11.52 16.69
C GLY A 392 -4.80 11.13 17.16
N ILE A 393 -5.44 11.95 18.00
CA ILE A 393 -6.82 11.72 18.47
C ILE A 393 -7.81 11.72 17.31
N PHE A 394 -7.64 12.62 16.33
CA PHE A 394 -8.47 12.65 15.12
C PHE A 394 -8.39 11.33 14.35
N GLY A 395 -7.18 10.79 14.13
CA GLY A 395 -6.99 9.48 13.51
C GLY A 395 -7.63 8.35 14.31
N LEU A 396 -7.50 8.37 15.64
CA LEU A 396 -8.17 7.41 16.53
C LEU A 396 -9.70 7.46 16.41
N LEU A 397 -10.30 8.65 16.34
CA LEU A 397 -11.75 8.80 16.19
C LEU A 397 -12.25 8.29 14.83
N ILE A 398 -11.49 8.50 13.75
CA ILE A 398 -11.80 7.93 12.43
C ILE A 398 -11.77 6.40 12.49
N SER A 399 -10.80 5.81 13.21
CA SER A 399 -10.60 4.36 13.21
C SER A 399 -11.80 3.58 13.73
N PHE A 400 -12.60 4.17 14.60
CA PHE A 400 -13.82 3.54 15.12
C PHE A 400 -14.91 3.36 14.06
N GLY A 401 -14.87 4.11 12.95
CA GLY A 401 -15.80 3.94 11.84
C GLY A 401 -17.25 3.79 12.29
N ALA A 402 -17.90 2.70 11.91
CA ALA A 402 -19.28 2.43 12.28
C ALA A 402 -19.48 2.14 13.79
N ASN A 403 -18.43 1.85 14.56
CA ASN A 403 -18.52 1.65 16.02
C ASN A 403 -18.59 2.98 16.80
N PHE A 404 -18.24 4.09 16.14
CA PHE A 404 -18.48 5.46 16.62
C PHE A 404 -18.89 6.36 15.45
N SER A 405 -20.05 6.05 14.84
CA SER A 405 -20.52 6.58 13.55
C SER A 405 -20.65 8.10 13.53
N ILE A 406 -21.07 8.76 14.62
CA ILE A 406 -21.31 10.22 14.67
C ILE A 406 -20.15 11.02 14.09
N PHE A 407 -18.91 10.62 14.36
CA PHE A 407 -17.72 11.30 13.85
C PHE A 407 -17.39 10.87 12.42
N TYR A 408 -17.48 9.57 12.12
CA TYR A 408 -17.16 9.04 10.81
C TYR A 408 -18.14 9.53 9.74
N ASP A 409 -19.44 9.58 10.05
CA ASP A 409 -20.51 9.99 9.14
C ASP A 409 -20.34 11.44 8.66
N ILE A 410 -19.84 12.34 9.52
CA ILE A 410 -19.52 13.72 9.14
C ILE A 410 -18.49 13.73 7.99
N LEU A 411 -17.42 12.94 8.12
CA LEU A 411 -16.37 12.87 7.09
C LEU A 411 -16.88 12.15 5.83
N TYR A 412 -17.63 11.06 6.01
CA TYR A 412 -18.21 10.27 4.93
C TYR A 412 -19.11 11.12 4.02
N ASN A 413 -19.94 12.00 4.61
CA ASN A 413 -20.88 12.83 3.86
C ASN A 413 -20.29 14.14 3.32
N ILE A 414 -19.24 14.69 3.97
CA ILE A 414 -18.70 16.01 3.60
C ILE A 414 -17.49 15.90 2.67
N LEU A 415 -16.62 14.91 2.89
CA LEU A 415 -15.37 14.81 2.13
C LEU A 415 -15.55 13.99 0.86
N PRO A 416 -15.30 14.57 -0.33
CA PRO A 416 -15.29 13.82 -1.58
C PRO A 416 -14.33 12.64 -1.49
N VAL A 417 -14.66 11.53 -2.11
CA VAL A 417 -13.88 10.28 -2.20
C VAL A 417 -13.60 9.57 -0.85
N PHE A 418 -13.93 10.16 0.30
CA PHE A 418 -13.66 9.54 1.60
C PHE A 418 -14.40 8.20 1.75
N GLY A 419 -15.65 8.14 1.31
CA GLY A 419 -16.48 6.92 1.32
C GLY A 419 -16.01 5.82 0.35
N GLN A 420 -15.08 6.12 -0.56
CA GLN A 420 -14.50 5.11 -1.47
C GLN A 420 -13.36 4.30 -0.80
N PHE A 421 -12.87 4.77 0.35
CA PHE A 421 -11.86 4.07 1.13
C PHE A 421 -12.51 3.10 2.11
N ARG A 422 -11.81 1.98 2.33
CA ARG A 422 -12.22 0.90 3.24
C ARG A 422 -11.30 0.87 4.45
N ALA A 423 -11.74 0.16 5.49
CA ALA A 423 -10.95 -0.10 6.71
C ALA A 423 -10.56 1.19 7.45
N PRO A 424 -11.51 1.81 8.18
CA PRO A 424 -11.27 3.00 8.99
C PRO A 424 -10.08 2.86 9.96
N SER A 425 -9.83 1.65 10.46
CA SER A 425 -8.67 1.33 11.34
C SER A 425 -7.31 1.73 10.73
N GLN A 426 -7.20 1.86 9.39
CA GLN A 426 -5.97 2.35 8.78
C GLN A 426 -5.60 3.79 9.18
N SER A 427 -6.56 4.60 9.66
CA SER A 427 -6.30 5.95 10.15
C SER A 427 -5.47 5.98 11.44
N LEU A 428 -5.37 4.85 12.16
CA LEU A 428 -4.50 4.70 13.33
C LEU A 428 -3.03 4.98 13.03
N VAL A 429 -2.63 4.91 11.77
CA VAL A 429 -1.29 5.31 11.34
C VAL A 429 -0.92 6.72 11.80
N ILE A 430 -1.88 7.65 11.89
CA ILE A 430 -1.65 9.01 12.42
C ILE A 430 -1.38 8.94 13.93
N PHE A 431 -2.16 8.13 14.66
CA PHE A 431 -2.03 7.96 16.10
C PHE A 431 -0.68 7.31 16.45
N GLU A 432 -0.33 6.24 15.75
CA GLU A 432 0.91 5.49 15.94
C GLU A 432 2.16 6.29 15.53
N PHE A 433 2.03 7.21 14.59
CA PHE A 433 3.10 8.17 14.28
C PHE A 433 3.20 9.28 15.32
N ALA A 434 2.07 9.77 15.84
CA ALA A 434 2.03 10.89 16.80
C ALA A 434 2.60 10.53 18.17
N LEU A 435 2.27 9.37 18.72
CA LEU A 435 2.64 9.01 20.09
C LEU A 435 4.16 8.91 20.30
N PRO A 436 4.97 8.25 19.45
CA PRO A 436 6.42 8.27 19.61
C PRO A 436 7.03 9.68 19.56
N LEU A 437 6.53 10.57 18.69
CA LEU A 437 7.02 11.94 18.67
C LEU A 437 6.73 12.66 19.99
N ILE A 438 5.51 12.54 20.52
CA ILE A 438 5.11 13.17 21.79
C ILE A 438 5.87 12.56 22.97
N SER A 439 6.12 11.24 22.94
CA SER A 439 6.88 10.55 24.00
C SER A 439 8.31 11.08 24.14
N ALA A 440 8.94 11.51 23.03
CA ALA A 440 10.24 12.18 23.06
C ALA A 440 10.21 13.48 23.89
N PHE A 441 9.13 14.27 23.75
CA PHE A 441 8.93 15.45 24.59
C PHE A 441 8.67 15.05 26.06
N GLY A 442 7.96 13.95 26.30
CA GLY A 442 7.74 13.40 27.65
C GLY A 442 9.05 13.01 28.34
N LEU A 443 9.89 12.27 27.63
CA LEU A 443 11.21 11.89 28.15
C LEU A 443 12.08 13.14 28.39
N THR A 444 12.05 14.12 27.49
CA THR A 444 12.74 15.40 27.65
C THR A 444 12.24 16.15 28.87
N ALA A 445 10.91 16.24 29.10
CA ALA A 445 10.32 16.86 30.29
C ALA A 445 10.78 16.19 31.59
N LEU A 446 10.81 14.87 31.62
CA LEU A 446 11.26 14.09 32.76
C LEU A 446 12.75 14.38 33.08
N LEU A 447 13.59 14.40 32.04
CA LEU A 447 15.02 14.72 32.18
C LEU A 447 15.25 16.15 32.67
N GLN A 448 14.50 17.13 32.16
CA GLN A 448 14.57 18.53 32.65
C GLN A 448 14.13 18.62 34.10
N LYS A 449 13.03 17.96 34.47
CA LYS A 449 12.50 17.98 35.82
C LYS A 449 13.46 17.40 36.85
N GLY A 450 14.18 16.33 36.51
CA GLY A 450 15.20 15.74 37.39
C GLY A 450 16.45 16.60 37.58
N ARG A 451 16.69 17.59 36.72
CA ARG A 451 17.80 18.56 36.88
C ARG A 451 17.44 19.71 37.81
N GLU A 452 16.19 19.96 38.08
CA GLU A 452 15.72 20.96 39.05
C GLU A 452 15.88 20.40 40.45
N ILE A 453 16.69 21.05 41.32
CA ILE A 453 16.97 20.58 42.69
C ILE A 453 15.83 20.90 43.64
N THR A 454 14.98 21.86 43.33
CA THR A 454 13.86 22.31 44.16
C THR A 454 12.63 21.39 44.02
N ASN A 455 12.02 20.96 45.13
CA ASN A 455 10.79 20.15 45.20
C ASN A 455 10.87 18.70 44.65
N GLN A 456 12.01 18.03 44.75
CA GLN A 456 12.17 16.64 44.28
C GLN A 456 11.21 15.63 44.92
N LYS A 457 10.85 15.80 46.19
CA LYS A 457 9.93 14.88 46.88
C LYS A 457 8.53 14.88 46.26
N SER A 458 7.96 16.06 46.00
CA SER A 458 6.64 16.21 45.40
C SER A 458 6.61 15.75 43.93
N ALA A 459 7.67 16.02 43.17
CA ALA A 459 7.78 15.62 41.76
C ALA A 459 7.92 14.11 41.54
N ALA A 460 8.51 13.40 42.53
CA ALA A 460 8.72 11.95 42.44
C ALA A 460 7.48 11.13 42.89
N GLN A 461 6.60 11.72 43.71
CA GLN A 461 5.45 11.00 44.26
C GLN A 461 4.49 10.39 43.22
N PRO A 462 4.11 11.06 42.09
CA PRO A 462 3.25 10.47 41.09
C PRO A 462 3.85 9.21 40.49
N PHE A 463 5.16 9.16 40.27
CA PHE A 463 5.84 8.00 39.74
C PHE A 463 5.87 6.82 40.73
N LEU A 464 5.96 7.06 42.03
CA LEU A 464 5.80 6.02 43.05
C LEU A 464 4.36 5.46 43.05
N ILE A 465 3.36 6.33 42.92
CA ILE A 465 1.96 5.91 42.81
C ILE A 465 1.77 5.06 41.52
N GLY A 466 2.38 5.47 40.40
CA GLY A 466 2.38 4.70 39.17
C GLY A 466 2.99 3.30 39.32
N ALA A 467 4.09 3.18 40.06
CA ALA A 467 4.71 1.88 40.38
C ALA A 467 3.77 0.97 41.21
N ILE A 468 3.09 1.54 42.22
CA ILE A 468 2.08 0.82 43.00
C ILE A 468 0.89 0.42 42.10
N GLY A 469 0.42 1.32 41.26
CA GLY A 469 -0.63 1.04 40.27
C GLY A 469 -0.26 -0.11 39.31
N SER A 470 1.00 -0.14 38.85
CA SER A 470 1.51 -1.26 38.01
C SER A 470 1.52 -2.58 38.78
N ALA A 471 1.85 -2.57 40.09
CA ALA A 471 1.77 -3.77 40.93
C ALA A 471 0.31 -4.26 41.08
N VAL A 472 -0.64 -3.34 41.26
CA VAL A 472 -2.08 -3.69 41.30
C VAL A 472 -2.50 -4.25 39.96
N PHE A 473 -2.14 -3.60 38.86
CA PHE A 473 -2.44 -4.05 37.47
C PHE A 473 -1.89 -5.45 37.22
N PHE A 474 -0.69 -5.76 37.70
CA PHE A 474 -0.11 -7.12 37.63
C PHE A 474 -1.02 -8.19 38.24
N PHE A 475 -1.67 -7.93 39.36
CA PHE A 475 -2.53 -8.93 40.02
C PHE A 475 -3.92 -9.05 39.41
N ILE A 476 -4.42 -8.06 38.68
CA ILE A 476 -5.77 -8.08 38.08
C ILE A 476 -5.94 -9.23 37.12
N VAL A 477 -4.91 -9.59 36.34
CA VAL A 477 -4.99 -10.68 35.34
C VAL A 477 -5.39 -12.01 35.93
N PHE A 478 -4.96 -12.30 37.18
CA PHE A 478 -5.31 -13.56 37.85
C PHE A 478 -6.79 -13.58 38.30
N ALA A 479 -7.37 -12.43 38.60
CA ALA A 479 -8.76 -12.30 38.97
C ALA A 479 -9.74 -12.40 37.79
N ILE A 480 -9.34 -11.95 36.61
CA ILE A 480 -10.21 -11.91 35.42
C ILE A 480 -10.22 -13.18 34.57
N LYS A 481 -9.40 -14.19 34.89
CA LYS A 481 -9.22 -15.41 34.04
C LYS A 481 -10.55 -16.04 33.64
N SER A 482 -11.41 -16.32 34.60
CA SER A 482 -12.68 -17.03 34.33
C SER A 482 -13.63 -16.19 33.45
N ALA A 483 -13.74 -14.90 33.70
CA ALA A 483 -14.55 -13.98 32.91
C ALA A 483 -14.00 -13.85 31.48
N TYR A 484 -12.69 -13.73 31.32
CA TYR A 484 -12.03 -13.61 30.03
C TYR A 484 -12.21 -14.88 29.17
N VAL A 485 -11.94 -16.08 29.74
CA VAL A 485 -12.14 -17.36 29.02
C VAL A 485 -13.60 -17.56 28.64
N SER A 486 -14.56 -17.16 29.51
CA SER A 486 -15.99 -17.18 29.19
C SER A 486 -16.34 -16.23 28.04
N ALA A 487 -15.73 -15.03 27.98
CA ALA A 487 -15.95 -14.05 26.90
C ALA A 487 -15.53 -14.62 25.55
N ILE A 488 -14.30 -15.17 25.43
CA ILE A 488 -13.84 -15.83 24.19
C ILE A 488 -14.78 -16.98 23.80
N SER A 489 -15.17 -17.83 24.76
CA SER A 489 -16.02 -18.98 24.47
C SER A 489 -17.44 -18.58 24.00
N SER A 490 -17.87 -17.37 24.33
CA SER A 490 -19.18 -16.83 23.92
C SER A 490 -19.12 -15.98 22.65
N ASP A 491 -17.92 -15.56 22.21
CA ASP A 491 -17.73 -14.70 21.07
C ASP A 491 -18.27 -15.30 19.76
N LEU A 492 -19.03 -14.53 19.01
CA LEU A 492 -19.70 -15.00 17.79
C LEU A 492 -18.73 -15.25 16.64
N GLY A 493 -17.69 -14.43 16.49
CA GLY A 493 -16.65 -14.58 15.49
C GLY A 493 -15.88 -15.88 15.71
N MET A 494 -15.43 -16.13 16.95
CA MET A 494 -14.75 -17.36 17.34
C MET A 494 -15.65 -18.59 17.14
N LYS A 495 -16.91 -18.53 17.56
CA LYS A 495 -17.87 -19.64 17.32
C LYS A 495 -18.04 -19.95 15.84
N LYS A 496 -18.19 -18.92 15.00
CA LYS A 496 -18.30 -19.11 13.54
C LYS A 496 -17.04 -19.78 12.97
N MET A 497 -15.86 -19.37 13.44
CA MET A 497 -14.57 -19.89 13.02
C MET A 497 -14.37 -21.36 13.42
N PHE A 498 -14.84 -21.75 14.60
CA PHE A 498 -14.72 -23.13 15.12
C PHE A 498 -15.99 -23.97 14.95
N GLY A 499 -16.86 -23.63 14.00
CA GLY A 499 -18.05 -24.45 13.66
C GLY A 499 -19.13 -24.51 14.74
N GLY A 500 -19.27 -23.45 15.55
CA GLY A 500 -20.33 -23.28 16.54
C GLY A 500 -19.89 -23.31 18.00
N ASN A 501 -18.79 -24.02 18.31
CA ASN A 501 -18.25 -24.11 19.68
C ASN A 501 -16.75 -23.83 19.69
N VAL A 502 -16.31 -22.91 20.53
CA VAL A 502 -14.87 -22.66 20.75
C VAL A 502 -14.33 -23.73 21.68
N PRO A 503 -13.30 -24.51 21.28
CA PRO A 503 -12.70 -25.48 22.18
C PRO A 503 -12.15 -24.80 23.44
N PRO A 504 -12.40 -25.32 24.65
CA PRO A 504 -11.89 -24.73 25.89
C PRO A 504 -10.38 -24.53 25.88
N GLN A 505 -9.65 -25.44 25.24
CA GLN A 505 -8.20 -25.38 25.08
C GLN A 505 -7.74 -24.15 24.29
N VAL A 506 -8.51 -23.72 23.27
CA VAL A 506 -8.24 -22.49 22.50
C VAL A 506 -8.41 -21.28 23.39
N ALA A 507 -9.54 -21.15 24.09
CA ALA A 507 -9.81 -20.02 24.97
C ALA A 507 -8.79 -19.91 26.11
N GLU A 508 -8.38 -21.02 26.71
CA GLU A 508 -7.32 -21.05 27.72
C GLU A 508 -5.95 -20.76 27.13
N GLY A 509 -5.64 -21.23 25.93
CA GLY A 509 -4.40 -20.95 25.22
C GLY A 509 -4.27 -19.47 24.90
N VAL A 510 -5.31 -18.84 24.35
CA VAL A 510 -5.33 -17.38 24.12
C VAL A 510 -5.15 -16.63 25.42
N PHE A 511 -5.85 -17.02 26.50
CA PHE A 511 -5.67 -16.38 27.80
C PHE A 511 -4.24 -16.50 28.33
N SER A 512 -3.55 -17.61 28.12
CA SER A 512 -2.18 -17.79 28.58
C SER A 512 -1.21 -16.79 27.96
N ILE A 513 -1.39 -16.48 26.66
CA ILE A 513 -0.59 -15.47 25.95
C ILE A 513 -0.91 -14.07 26.50
N VAL A 514 -2.20 -13.76 26.65
CA VAL A 514 -2.66 -12.48 27.24
C VAL A 514 -2.14 -12.30 28.65
N GLN A 515 -2.17 -13.34 29.47
CA GLN A 515 -1.65 -13.30 30.84
C GLN A 515 -0.16 -12.96 30.86
N LEU A 516 0.63 -13.55 29.97
CA LEU A 516 2.06 -13.25 29.87
C LEU A 516 2.27 -11.78 29.48
N ASP A 517 1.57 -11.30 28.46
CA ASP A 517 1.69 -9.92 27.97
C ASP A 517 1.25 -8.91 29.04
N TRP A 518 0.18 -9.19 29.76
CA TRP A 518 -0.30 -8.37 30.85
C TRP A 518 0.74 -8.25 31.97
N ILE A 519 1.31 -9.38 32.37
CA ILE A 519 2.36 -9.43 33.38
C ILE A 519 3.58 -8.61 32.94
N LEU A 520 4.06 -8.83 31.70
CA LEU A 520 5.22 -8.12 31.16
C LEU A 520 4.95 -6.62 31.04
N THR A 521 3.77 -6.22 30.58
CA THR A 521 3.37 -4.81 30.53
C THR A 521 3.39 -4.17 31.91
N ALA A 522 2.83 -4.86 32.92
CA ALA A 522 2.86 -4.38 34.32
C ALA A 522 4.29 -4.24 34.85
N LEU A 523 5.17 -5.19 34.53
CA LEU A 523 6.58 -5.17 34.93
C LEU A 523 7.36 -4.03 34.27
N PHE A 524 7.18 -3.83 32.93
CA PHE A 524 7.85 -2.75 32.20
C PHE A 524 7.36 -1.37 32.66
N ALA A 525 6.06 -1.20 32.83
CA ALA A 525 5.50 0.04 33.39
C ALA A 525 6.00 0.30 34.80
N GLY A 526 6.00 -0.70 35.68
CA GLY A 526 6.53 -0.63 37.05
C GLY A 526 8.01 -0.29 37.07
N ALA A 527 8.81 -0.93 36.23
CA ALA A 527 10.25 -0.63 36.11
C ALA A 527 10.47 0.82 35.63
N PHE A 528 9.73 1.29 34.65
CA PHE A 528 9.79 2.68 34.18
C PHE A 528 9.46 3.66 35.32
N PHE A 529 8.37 3.44 36.05
CA PHE A 529 7.96 4.32 37.15
C PHE A 529 9.00 4.34 38.27
N LEU A 530 9.60 3.21 38.61
CA LEU A 530 10.65 3.13 39.63
C LEU A 530 11.95 3.80 39.16
N LEU A 531 12.33 3.66 37.89
CA LEU A 531 13.47 4.35 37.28
C LEU A 531 13.27 5.86 37.30
N ALA A 532 12.10 6.33 36.87
CA ALA A 532 11.73 7.75 36.87
C ALA A 532 11.73 8.31 38.30
N TRP A 533 11.15 7.59 39.29
CA TRP A 533 11.20 7.95 40.71
C TRP A 533 12.64 8.02 41.22
N SER A 534 13.45 7.02 40.92
CA SER A 534 14.86 6.96 41.33
C SER A 534 15.68 8.11 40.75
N TYR A 535 15.44 8.45 39.46
CA TYR A 535 16.08 9.59 38.82
C TYR A 535 15.69 10.93 39.47
N LEU A 536 14.38 11.14 39.73
CA LEU A 536 13.89 12.35 40.39
C LEU A 536 14.40 12.47 41.82
N LYS A 537 14.61 11.35 42.51
CA LYS A 537 15.28 11.31 43.84
C LYS A 537 16.81 11.46 43.78
N GLY A 538 17.37 11.50 42.61
CA GLY A 538 18.82 11.62 42.41
C GLY A 538 19.63 10.38 42.71
N LYS A 539 19.00 9.20 42.72
CA LYS A 539 19.66 7.91 42.93
C LYS A 539 20.36 7.36 41.69
N ILE A 540 19.87 7.73 40.51
CA ILE A 540 20.46 7.37 39.22
C ILE A 540 20.69 8.60 38.37
N SER A 541 21.57 8.50 37.34
CA SER A 541 21.84 9.56 36.37
C SER A 541 20.80 9.58 35.24
N GLY A 542 20.65 10.72 34.56
CA GLY A 542 19.80 10.81 33.36
C GLY A 542 20.27 9.90 32.21
N THR A 543 21.59 9.67 32.12
CA THR A 543 22.18 8.73 31.18
C THR A 543 21.69 7.29 31.42
N VAL A 544 21.66 6.86 32.71
CA VAL A 544 21.12 5.53 33.10
C VAL A 544 19.62 5.45 32.79
N LEU A 545 18.85 6.50 33.11
CA LEU A 545 17.41 6.52 32.81
C LEU A 545 17.15 6.37 31.29
N ILE A 546 17.83 7.16 30.44
CA ILE A 546 17.65 7.09 29.00
C ILE A 546 18.02 5.71 28.47
N ALA A 547 19.18 5.18 28.87
CA ALA A 547 19.63 3.86 28.43
C ALA A 547 18.64 2.77 28.83
N SER A 548 18.11 2.80 30.05
CA SER A 548 17.09 1.87 30.54
C SER A 548 15.77 2.00 29.77
N VAL A 549 15.31 3.23 29.49
CA VAL A 549 14.10 3.48 28.69
C VAL A 549 14.26 2.90 27.29
N ILE A 550 15.40 3.16 26.62
CA ILE A 550 15.67 2.58 25.29
C ILE A 550 15.67 1.05 25.36
N LEU A 551 16.39 0.46 26.32
CA LEU A 551 16.49 -1.00 26.44
C LEU A 551 15.14 -1.66 26.71
N ILE A 552 14.34 -1.12 27.63
CA ILE A 552 13.01 -1.66 27.92
C ILE A 552 12.13 -1.56 26.69
N THR A 553 12.17 -0.44 25.96
CA THR A 553 11.37 -0.26 24.73
C THR A 553 11.79 -1.22 23.64
N VAL A 554 13.10 -1.48 23.45
CA VAL A 554 13.58 -2.49 22.50
C VAL A 554 13.04 -3.88 22.87
N VAL A 555 13.18 -4.29 24.13
CA VAL A 555 12.70 -5.60 24.58
C VAL A 555 11.18 -5.70 24.48
N ASP A 556 10.45 -4.65 24.85
CA ASP A 556 8.99 -4.62 24.86
C ASP A 556 8.42 -4.72 23.44
N LEU A 557 8.91 -3.95 22.48
CA LEU A 557 8.44 -3.98 21.09
C LEU A 557 8.89 -5.26 20.38
N TRP A 558 10.18 -5.60 20.43
CA TRP A 558 10.68 -6.76 19.68
C TRP A 558 10.04 -8.07 20.11
N ARG A 559 9.72 -8.28 21.40
CA ARG A 559 9.02 -9.50 21.85
C ARG A 559 7.63 -9.65 21.22
N VAL A 560 6.95 -8.54 20.91
CA VAL A 560 5.63 -8.54 20.27
C VAL A 560 5.79 -8.68 18.76
N ASP A 561 6.67 -7.88 18.21
CA ASP A 561 6.90 -7.78 16.76
C ASP A 561 7.53 -9.06 16.17
N TYR A 562 8.19 -9.88 17.01
CA TYR A 562 8.79 -11.13 16.56
C TYR A 562 7.79 -12.27 16.38
N ARG A 563 6.56 -12.15 16.89
CA ARG A 563 5.53 -13.21 16.78
C ARG A 563 5.15 -13.56 15.35
N PRO A 564 4.88 -12.61 14.46
CA PRO A 564 4.58 -12.95 13.08
C PRO A 564 5.82 -13.32 12.24
N MET A 565 7.01 -13.37 12.84
CA MET A 565 8.23 -13.86 12.17
C MET A 565 8.19 -15.37 11.88
N ASP A 566 7.30 -16.14 12.52
CA ASP A 566 7.00 -17.53 12.19
C ASP A 566 6.33 -17.72 10.81
N LYS A 567 5.84 -16.62 10.21
CA LYS A 567 5.39 -16.59 8.81
C LYS A 567 6.54 -16.60 7.79
N ASN A 568 7.80 -16.50 8.23
CA ASN A 568 8.96 -16.68 7.38
C ASN A 568 9.14 -18.15 7.02
N GLU A 569 9.43 -18.38 5.77
CA GLU A 569 9.74 -19.70 5.23
C GLU A 569 10.97 -19.60 4.32
N PRO A 570 11.66 -20.71 4.06
CA PRO A 570 12.73 -20.73 3.07
C PRO A 570 12.23 -20.18 1.73
N ARG A 571 13.00 -19.30 1.09
CA ARG A 571 12.62 -18.67 -0.17
C ARG A 571 12.22 -19.68 -1.25
N GLU A 572 12.91 -20.81 -1.31
CA GLU A 572 12.59 -21.89 -2.24
C GLU A 572 11.17 -22.45 -2.01
N GLN A 573 10.75 -22.55 -0.76
CA GLN A 573 9.41 -23.03 -0.41
C GLN A 573 8.35 -21.97 -0.74
N ALA A 574 8.56 -20.70 -0.40
CA ALA A 574 7.67 -19.60 -0.75
C ALA A 574 7.46 -19.49 -2.27
N PHE A 575 8.52 -19.71 -3.05
CA PHE A 575 8.50 -19.63 -4.51
C PHE A 575 8.16 -20.98 -5.19
N ALA A 576 7.95 -22.07 -4.45
CA ALA A 576 7.58 -23.35 -5.02
C ALA A 576 6.28 -23.32 -5.83
N VAL A 577 5.38 -22.38 -5.54
CA VAL A 577 4.14 -22.14 -6.29
C VAL A 577 4.41 -21.73 -7.76
N PHE A 578 5.60 -21.20 -8.07
CA PHE A 578 6.04 -20.85 -9.42
C PHE A 578 6.82 -21.96 -10.12
N ASN A 579 7.00 -23.12 -9.51
CA ASN A 579 7.53 -24.28 -10.20
C ASN A 579 6.48 -24.79 -11.19
N PRO A 580 6.82 -24.96 -12.49
CA PRO A 580 5.84 -25.37 -13.47
C PRO A 580 5.34 -26.79 -13.22
N THR A 581 4.04 -26.96 -13.02
CA THR A 581 3.36 -28.25 -12.93
C THR A 581 3.30 -28.93 -14.32
N PRO A 582 2.96 -30.23 -14.40
CA PRO A 582 2.71 -30.86 -15.71
C PRO A 582 1.62 -30.15 -16.54
N ALA A 583 0.61 -29.58 -15.88
CA ALA A 583 -0.41 -28.76 -16.53
C ALA A 583 0.19 -27.47 -17.14
N ASP A 584 1.06 -26.77 -16.38
CA ASP A 584 1.74 -25.58 -16.89
C ASP A 584 2.64 -25.90 -18.08
N GLN A 585 3.42 -26.97 -18.00
CA GLN A 585 4.31 -27.39 -19.09
C GLN A 585 3.51 -27.68 -20.37
N PHE A 586 2.37 -28.37 -20.24
CA PHE A 586 1.48 -28.60 -21.37
C PHE A 586 0.95 -27.30 -21.97
N LEU A 587 0.46 -26.40 -21.12
CA LEU A 587 -0.14 -25.12 -21.56
C LEU A 587 0.91 -24.17 -22.16
N ILE A 588 2.12 -24.09 -21.60
CA ILE A 588 3.23 -23.32 -22.13
C ILE A 588 3.59 -23.80 -23.55
N ALA A 589 3.74 -25.13 -23.73
CA ALA A 589 4.04 -25.70 -25.03
C ALA A 589 2.93 -25.45 -26.07
N LYS A 590 1.65 -25.36 -25.65
CA LYS A 590 0.53 -24.96 -26.51
C LYS A 590 0.50 -23.48 -26.83
N ASN A 591 0.89 -22.61 -25.89
CA ASN A 591 0.89 -21.17 -26.05
C ASN A 591 1.86 -20.69 -27.13
N ASP A 592 2.95 -21.41 -27.37
CA ASP A 592 3.91 -21.14 -28.45
C ASP A 592 3.32 -21.33 -29.86
N SER A 593 2.20 -22.04 -29.97
CA SER A 593 1.60 -22.42 -31.28
C SER A 593 0.19 -21.91 -31.49
N SER A 594 -0.49 -21.37 -30.47
CA SER A 594 -1.89 -20.93 -30.59
C SER A 594 -2.28 -19.89 -29.51
N LEU A 595 -3.18 -18.97 -29.89
CA LEU A 595 -3.75 -18.00 -28.95
C LEU A 595 -4.97 -18.60 -28.25
N PHE A 596 -4.94 -18.64 -26.91
CA PHE A 596 -6.05 -19.10 -26.09
C PHE A 596 -6.01 -18.42 -24.71
N ARG A 597 -7.11 -18.52 -23.97
CA ARG A 597 -7.19 -18.21 -22.54
C ARG A 597 -7.52 -19.45 -21.75
N ILE A 598 -7.21 -19.38 -20.45
CA ILE A 598 -7.45 -20.45 -19.49
C ILE A 598 -8.35 -19.99 -18.35
N ALA A 599 -9.01 -20.98 -17.71
CA ALA A 599 -9.59 -20.86 -16.38
C ALA A 599 -8.81 -21.80 -15.44
N ASP A 600 -8.13 -21.29 -14.43
CA ASP A 600 -7.33 -22.11 -13.50
C ASP A 600 -7.95 -22.09 -12.10
N PHE A 601 -8.39 -23.27 -11.63
CA PHE A 601 -8.94 -23.52 -10.29
C PHE A 601 -7.93 -24.16 -9.34
N SER A 602 -6.75 -24.50 -9.82
CA SER A 602 -5.73 -25.19 -9.01
C SER A 602 -4.95 -24.25 -8.10
N ARG A 603 -4.88 -22.97 -8.46
CA ARG A 603 -4.09 -21.93 -7.77
C ARG A 603 -4.82 -20.59 -7.78
N GLY A 604 -4.22 -19.60 -7.13
CA GLY A 604 -4.73 -18.22 -7.18
C GLY A 604 -4.72 -17.66 -8.61
N SER A 605 -5.75 -16.91 -8.96
CA SER A 605 -6.05 -16.47 -10.34
C SER A 605 -5.01 -15.55 -11.00
N SER A 606 -3.98 -15.08 -10.26
CA SER A 606 -2.88 -14.30 -10.83
C SER A 606 -1.66 -15.14 -11.24
N PHE A 607 -1.51 -16.37 -10.73
CA PHE A 607 -0.32 -17.20 -10.98
C PHE A 607 -0.05 -17.56 -12.45
N PRO A 608 -1.06 -17.78 -13.30
CA PRO A 608 -0.82 -18.04 -14.73
C PRO A 608 -0.04 -16.93 -15.44
N ALA A 609 -0.13 -15.69 -14.98
CA ALA A 609 0.63 -14.56 -15.52
C ALA A 609 2.16 -14.76 -15.45
N HIS A 610 2.64 -15.48 -14.43
CA HIS A 610 4.07 -15.83 -14.31
C HIS A 610 4.59 -16.58 -15.54
N PHE A 611 3.76 -17.45 -16.10
CA PHE A 611 4.07 -18.26 -17.25
C PHE A 611 3.61 -17.65 -18.59
N ARG A 612 3.18 -16.40 -18.60
CA ARG A 612 2.59 -15.73 -19.80
C ARG A 612 1.32 -16.41 -20.30
N LEU A 613 0.61 -17.14 -19.45
CA LEU A 613 -0.69 -17.72 -19.80
C LEU A 613 -1.78 -16.69 -19.55
N GLN A 614 -2.63 -16.47 -20.55
CA GLN A 614 -3.73 -15.53 -20.48
C GLN A 614 -4.89 -16.14 -19.68
N HIS A 615 -5.28 -15.48 -18.61
CA HIS A 615 -6.30 -15.98 -17.68
C HIS A 615 -7.57 -15.09 -17.71
N ILE A 616 -8.74 -15.72 -17.65
CA ILE A 616 -10.02 -15.01 -17.57
C ILE A 616 -10.34 -14.48 -16.17
N GLY A 617 -9.65 -14.93 -15.14
CA GLY A 617 -9.72 -14.39 -13.80
C GLY A 617 -8.51 -13.54 -13.46
N GLY A 618 -8.47 -13.04 -12.22
CA GLY A 618 -7.36 -12.22 -11.74
C GLY A 618 -7.63 -11.66 -10.35
N TYR A 619 -6.69 -10.86 -9.86
CA TYR A 619 -6.83 -10.08 -8.63
C TYR A 619 -6.52 -8.61 -8.91
N SER A 620 -7.52 -7.73 -8.74
CA SER A 620 -7.37 -6.29 -8.80
C SER A 620 -8.46 -5.61 -7.98
N ALA A 621 -8.09 -4.54 -7.26
CA ALA A 621 -9.03 -3.72 -6.51
C ALA A 621 -9.86 -2.76 -7.39
N ALA A 622 -9.48 -2.57 -8.65
CA ALA A 622 -10.16 -1.70 -9.61
C ALA A 622 -10.21 -2.39 -10.98
N LYS A 623 -11.18 -3.31 -11.15
CA LYS A 623 -11.41 -4.02 -12.41
C LYS A 623 -12.11 -3.13 -13.42
N ILE A 624 -12.05 -3.47 -14.71
CA ILE A 624 -12.93 -2.88 -15.73
C ILE A 624 -14.37 -3.18 -15.33
N ARG A 625 -15.22 -2.15 -15.26
CA ARG A 625 -16.62 -2.28 -14.81
C ARG A 625 -17.40 -3.32 -15.62
N ARG A 626 -17.29 -3.29 -16.95
CA ARG A 626 -17.95 -4.27 -17.82
C ARG A 626 -17.52 -5.71 -17.56
N TYR A 627 -16.26 -5.91 -17.20
CA TYR A 627 -15.79 -7.25 -16.84
C TYR A 627 -16.36 -7.72 -15.50
N GLN A 628 -16.48 -6.81 -14.54
CA GLN A 628 -17.12 -7.12 -13.26
C GLN A 628 -18.62 -7.40 -13.45
N ASP A 629 -19.32 -6.63 -14.28
CA ASP A 629 -20.72 -6.89 -14.60
C ASP A 629 -20.92 -8.29 -15.22
N LEU A 630 -20.05 -8.71 -16.15
CA LEU A 630 -20.08 -10.07 -16.67
C LEU A 630 -19.91 -11.11 -15.57
N MET A 631 -18.99 -10.90 -14.62
CA MET A 631 -18.78 -11.79 -13.49
C MET A 631 -20.01 -11.82 -12.57
N ASP A 632 -20.61 -10.68 -12.28
CA ASP A 632 -21.78 -10.55 -11.42
C ASP A 632 -23.00 -11.28 -12.02
N PHE A 633 -23.22 -11.12 -13.34
CA PHE A 633 -24.31 -11.80 -14.06
C PHE A 633 -24.12 -13.32 -14.17
N THR A 634 -22.88 -13.78 -14.36
CA THR A 634 -22.63 -15.20 -14.66
C THR A 634 -22.22 -16.02 -13.42
N ASN A 635 -21.71 -15.40 -12.36
CA ASN A 635 -21.16 -16.14 -11.20
C ASN A 635 -21.25 -15.37 -9.88
N ASN A 636 -22.08 -14.35 -9.75
CA ASN A 636 -22.16 -13.49 -8.55
C ASN A 636 -20.79 -13.00 -8.05
N GLY A 637 -19.81 -12.88 -8.93
CA GLY A 637 -18.45 -12.44 -8.62
C GLY A 637 -17.64 -13.32 -7.65
N SER A 638 -18.16 -14.49 -7.25
CA SER A 638 -17.64 -15.27 -6.11
C SER A 638 -16.30 -15.96 -6.34
N THR A 639 -15.91 -16.20 -7.60
CA THR A 639 -14.66 -16.93 -7.93
C THR A 639 -13.55 -16.05 -8.49
N GLY A 640 -13.77 -14.74 -8.62
CA GLY A 640 -12.82 -13.82 -9.26
C GLY A 640 -12.67 -14.01 -10.77
N MET A 641 -13.59 -14.75 -11.41
CA MET A 641 -13.70 -14.95 -12.85
C MET A 641 -15.17 -15.10 -13.28
N PRO A 642 -15.53 -14.88 -14.56
CA PRO A 642 -16.86 -15.16 -15.09
C PRO A 642 -17.26 -16.62 -14.90
N GLY A 643 -18.58 -16.89 -14.80
CA GLY A 643 -19.12 -18.24 -14.76
C GLY A 643 -18.93 -19.00 -16.07
N PRO A 644 -18.90 -20.36 -16.03
CA PRO A 644 -18.78 -21.19 -17.21
C PRO A 644 -19.99 -21.06 -18.16
N GLY A 645 -19.82 -21.43 -19.40
CA GLY A 645 -20.84 -21.35 -20.46
C GLY A 645 -20.43 -20.39 -21.56
N LEU A 646 -21.39 -19.67 -22.15
CA LEU A 646 -21.17 -18.76 -23.27
C LEU A 646 -20.18 -17.66 -22.95
N ALA A 647 -20.14 -17.18 -21.69
CA ALA A 647 -19.14 -16.20 -21.25
C ALA A 647 -17.71 -16.70 -21.49
N TRP A 648 -17.40 -17.95 -21.14
CA TRP A 648 -16.09 -18.54 -21.38
C TRP A 648 -15.83 -18.76 -22.86
N ASP A 649 -16.87 -19.17 -23.61
CA ASP A 649 -16.73 -19.45 -25.04
C ASP A 649 -16.31 -18.18 -25.79
N ILE A 650 -17.02 -17.05 -25.59
CA ILE A 650 -16.70 -15.77 -26.26
C ILE A 650 -15.38 -15.14 -25.76
N LEU A 651 -14.94 -15.48 -24.54
CA LEU A 651 -13.63 -15.07 -24.01
C LEU A 651 -12.48 -15.96 -24.51
N ASN A 652 -12.71 -16.87 -25.48
CA ASN A 652 -11.69 -17.78 -26.00
C ASN A 652 -11.06 -18.67 -24.90
N THR A 653 -11.84 -19.09 -23.89
CA THR A 653 -11.36 -19.94 -22.78
C THR A 653 -11.31 -21.39 -23.29
N ARG A 654 -10.17 -21.76 -23.83
CA ARG A 654 -9.99 -23.06 -24.47
C ARG A 654 -9.60 -24.16 -23.47
N TYR A 655 -8.85 -23.83 -22.44
CA TYR A 655 -8.42 -24.81 -21.44
C TYR A 655 -8.87 -24.45 -20.03
N VAL A 656 -9.24 -25.49 -19.28
CA VAL A 656 -9.58 -25.41 -17.85
C VAL A 656 -8.60 -26.24 -17.08
N VAL A 657 -7.99 -25.68 -16.06
CA VAL A 657 -7.14 -26.41 -15.10
C VAL A 657 -7.97 -26.61 -13.84
N SER A 658 -8.34 -27.87 -13.56
CA SER A 658 -9.22 -28.21 -12.45
C SER A 658 -8.80 -29.53 -11.78
N PRO A 659 -8.44 -29.51 -10.48
CA PRO A 659 -8.20 -30.72 -9.70
C PRO A 659 -9.48 -31.54 -9.44
N GLN A 660 -10.65 -30.93 -9.61
CA GLN A 660 -11.94 -31.52 -9.28
C GLN A 660 -12.63 -32.22 -10.48
N GLY A 661 -12.04 -32.12 -11.68
CA GLY A 661 -12.59 -32.66 -12.91
C GLY A 661 -13.12 -31.60 -13.88
N PRO A 662 -13.78 -32.02 -14.97
CA PRO A 662 -14.28 -31.13 -16.02
C PRO A 662 -15.38 -30.20 -15.49
N THR A 663 -15.49 -29.01 -16.06
CA THR A 663 -16.54 -28.02 -15.73
C THR A 663 -17.82 -28.22 -16.55
N ALA A 664 -17.71 -28.92 -17.69
CA ALA A 664 -18.85 -29.32 -18.52
C ALA A 664 -18.65 -30.76 -19.02
N GLU A 665 -19.74 -31.46 -19.30
CA GLU A 665 -19.70 -32.84 -19.84
C GLU A 665 -18.98 -32.95 -21.20
N THR A 666 -18.93 -31.84 -21.92
CA THR A 666 -18.27 -31.73 -23.23
C THR A 666 -16.77 -31.50 -23.12
N ASP A 667 -16.23 -31.15 -21.96
CA ASP A 667 -14.81 -30.87 -21.76
C ASP A 667 -13.99 -32.17 -21.84
N ILE A 668 -12.89 -32.16 -22.57
CA ILE A 668 -12.05 -33.34 -22.86
C ILE A 668 -10.73 -33.22 -22.10
N GLU A 669 -10.40 -34.22 -21.28
CA GLU A 669 -9.10 -34.24 -20.61
C GLU A 669 -7.98 -34.47 -21.65
N VAL A 670 -7.06 -33.50 -21.76
CA VAL A 670 -5.94 -33.52 -22.72
C VAL A 670 -4.57 -33.65 -22.04
N ALA A 671 -4.52 -33.38 -20.74
CA ALA A 671 -3.40 -33.64 -19.85
C ALA A 671 -3.94 -33.80 -18.41
N PRO A 672 -3.19 -34.38 -17.46
CA PRO A 672 -3.69 -34.56 -16.10
C PRO A 672 -4.20 -33.27 -15.49
N GLY A 673 -5.51 -33.22 -15.21
CA GLY A 673 -6.20 -32.05 -14.66
C GLY A 673 -6.35 -30.88 -15.62
N VAL A 674 -6.07 -31.05 -16.92
CA VAL A 674 -6.28 -30.05 -17.98
C VAL A 674 -7.36 -30.53 -18.93
N TYR A 675 -8.41 -29.74 -19.05
CA TYR A 675 -9.56 -30.04 -19.90
C TYR A 675 -9.67 -29.05 -21.03
N GLU A 676 -9.78 -29.53 -22.27
CA GLU A 676 -10.03 -28.69 -23.46
C GLU A 676 -11.53 -28.56 -23.67
N ARG A 677 -11.98 -27.32 -23.94
CA ARG A 677 -13.37 -26.95 -24.21
C ARG A 677 -13.64 -26.87 -25.71
N PRO A 678 -14.38 -27.79 -26.30
CA PRO A 678 -14.67 -27.76 -27.73
C PRO A 678 -15.57 -26.58 -28.18
N THR A 679 -16.33 -26.00 -27.24
CA THR A 679 -17.22 -24.89 -27.49
C THR A 679 -16.51 -23.51 -27.56
N ALA A 680 -15.28 -23.42 -27.08
CA ALA A 680 -14.52 -22.18 -27.05
C ALA A 680 -14.43 -21.53 -28.42
N MET A 681 -14.79 -20.26 -28.53
CA MET A 681 -14.65 -19.48 -29.76
C MET A 681 -13.17 -19.23 -30.08
N PRO A 682 -12.79 -19.11 -31.36
CA PRO A 682 -11.44 -18.68 -31.71
C PRO A 682 -11.19 -17.24 -31.26
N ARG A 683 -9.93 -16.78 -31.34
CA ARG A 683 -9.57 -15.42 -30.91
C ARG A 683 -10.22 -14.33 -31.74
N ALA A 684 -10.51 -14.61 -33.02
CA ALA A 684 -11.31 -13.77 -33.90
C ALA A 684 -12.17 -14.62 -34.82
N TRP A 685 -13.34 -14.16 -35.18
CA TRP A 685 -14.28 -14.84 -36.06
C TRP A 685 -15.21 -13.86 -36.79
N PHE A 686 -15.75 -14.28 -37.92
CA PHE A 686 -16.82 -13.57 -38.58
C PHE A 686 -18.19 -14.04 -38.12
N VAL A 687 -19.18 -13.14 -38.16
CA VAL A 687 -20.58 -13.44 -37.88
C VAL A 687 -21.46 -13.24 -39.12
N ASN A 688 -22.59 -13.95 -39.16
CA ASN A 688 -23.56 -13.85 -40.27
C ASN A 688 -24.49 -12.64 -40.10
N LYS A 689 -24.65 -12.11 -38.89
CA LYS A 689 -25.63 -11.11 -38.56
C LYS A 689 -25.15 -10.25 -37.40
N VAL A 690 -25.53 -8.97 -37.44
CA VAL A 690 -25.34 -8.04 -36.29
C VAL A 690 -26.72 -7.51 -35.88
N GLU A 691 -27.00 -7.57 -34.60
CA GLU A 691 -28.25 -7.07 -34.04
C GLU A 691 -27.98 -6.00 -32.96
N VAL A 692 -28.91 -5.04 -32.89
CA VAL A 692 -28.86 -4.04 -31.82
C VAL A 692 -29.55 -4.60 -30.58
N ALA A 693 -28.88 -4.55 -29.46
CA ALA A 693 -29.45 -4.92 -28.18
C ALA A 693 -28.87 -4.07 -27.03
N ASP A 694 -29.68 -3.87 -26.00
CA ASP A 694 -29.23 -3.17 -24.81
C ASP A 694 -28.29 -4.04 -23.98
N ASP A 695 -27.40 -3.42 -23.24
CA ASP A 695 -26.34 -4.04 -22.47
C ASP A 695 -26.82 -5.09 -21.49
N LYS A 696 -27.92 -4.83 -20.75
CA LYS A 696 -28.48 -5.75 -19.78
C LYS A 696 -29.01 -7.01 -20.44
N LYS A 697 -29.72 -6.84 -21.56
CA LYS A 697 -30.27 -7.95 -22.35
C LYS A 697 -29.15 -8.85 -22.87
N VAL A 698 -28.04 -8.26 -23.37
CA VAL A 698 -26.88 -9.03 -23.84
C VAL A 698 -26.26 -9.86 -22.70
N LEU A 699 -26.09 -9.26 -21.51
CA LEU A 699 -25.59 -9.99 -20.35
C LEU A 699 -26.51 -11.11 -19.90
N GLU A 700 -27.84 -10.90 -19.93
CA GLU A 700 -28.83 -11.96 -19.65
C GLU A 700 -28.71 -13.10 -20.66
N MET A 701 -28.58 -12.78 -21.95
CA MET A 701 -28.41 -13.79 -23.00
C MET A 701 -27.08 -14.56 -22.85
N ILE A 702 -26.00 -13.90 -22.42
CA ILE A 702 -24.72 -14.57 -22.13
C ILE A 702 -24.87 -15.51 -20.93
N ARG A 703 -25.49 -15.05 -19.85
CA ARG A 703 -25.76 -15.87 -18.65
C ARG A 703 -26.59 -17.11 -18.98
N ASP A 704 -27.67 -16.92 -19.75
CA ASP A 704 -28.66 -17.97 -20.05
C ASP A 704 -28.27 -18.84 -21.25
N ASN A 705 -27.11 -18.57 -21.89
CA ASN A 705 -26.58 -19.27 -23.08
C ASN A 705 -27.61 -19.29 -24.24
N THR A 706 -28.26 -18.17 -24.53
CA THR A 706 -29.42 -18.12 -25.45
C THR A 706 -29.09 -17.67 -26.86
N PHE A 707 -27.85 -17.39 -27.23
CA PHE A 707 -27.46 -17.09 -28.60
C PHE A 707 -26.20 -17.84 -29.06
N ASN A 708 -26.08 -18.00 -30.37
CA ASN A 708 -24.90 -18.59 -31.00
C ASN A 708 -23.93 -17.47 -31.45
N PRO A 709 -22.76 -17.30 -30.80
CA PRO A 709 -21.81 -16.24 -31.13
C PRO A 709 -21.17 -16.38 -32.52
N ARG A 710 -21.35 -17.54 -33.18
CA ARG A 710 -20.92 -17.73 -34.59
C ARG A 710 -21.91 -17.14 -35.58
N GLU A 711 -23.18 -17.05 -35.22
CA GLU A 711 -24.25 -16.59 -36.11
C GLU A 711 -24.55 -15.11 -35.91
N VAL A 712 -24.56 -14.61 -34.66
CA VAL A 712 -24.97 -13.25 -34.36
C VAL A 712 -24.03 -12.59 -33.38
N ALA A 713 -23.71 -11.32 -33.62
CA ALA A 713 -23.07 -10.43 -32.66
C ALA A 713 -24.02 -9.31 -32.25
N TYR A 714 -23.98 -8.89 -31.00
CA TYR A 714 -24.81 -7.82 -30.48
C TYR A 714 -24.02 -6.53 -30.31
N VAL A 715 -24.56 -5.42 -30.81
CA VAL A 715 -23.95 -4.09 -30.73
C VAL A 715 -24.92 -3.10 -30.08
N PRO A 716 -24.42 -2.00 -29.44
CA PRO A 716 -25.30 -1.01 -28.80
C PRO A 716 -26.10 -0.16 -29.79
N GLU A 717 -25.57 0.06 -30.99
CA GLU A 717 -26.14 0.92 -32.03
C GLU A 717 -26.05 0.25 -33.40
N ALA A 718 -26.96 0.63 -34.31
CA ALA A 718 -26.99 0.09 -35.67
C ALA A 718 -25.72 0.46 -36.44
N LEU A 719 -25.19 -0.51 -37.18
CA LEU A 719 -24.06 -0.27 -38.08
C LEU A 719 -24.43 0.70 -39.18
N GLY A 720 -23.54 1.63 -39.51
CA GLY A 720 -23.70 2.53 -40.64
C GLY A 720 -23.51 1.86 -42.03
N THR A 721 -23.10 0.58 -42.02
CA THR A 721 -22.78 -0.19 -43.25
C THR A 721 -23.52 -1.51 -43.21
N GLU A 722 -24.12 -1.91 -44.35
CA GLU A 722 -24.73 -3.23 -44.50
C GLU A 722 -23.64 -4.32 -44.52
N ILE A 723 -23.85 -5.38 -43.75
CA ILE A 723 -22.98 -6.55 -43.75
C ILE A 723 -23.64 -7.72 -44.44
N ALA A 724 -22.85 -8.53 -45.15
CA ALA A 724 -23.31 -9.75 -45.75
C ALA A 724 -23.05 -10.98 -44.90
N PRO A 725 -23.97 -11.96 -44.87
CA PRO A 725 -23.71 -13.22 -44.19
C PRO A 725 -22.57 -13.98 -44.91
N ILE A 726 -21.80 -14.74 -44.14
CA ILE A 726 -20.77 -15.60 -44.70
C ILE A 726 -21.45 -16.81 -45.29
N SER A 727 -21.60 -16.82 -46.61
CA SER A 727 -22.09 -18.00 -47.34
C SER A 727 -21.17 -19.18 -47.03
N ALA A 728 -21.78 -20.32 -46.65
CA ALA A 728 -21.04 -21.58 -46.45
C ALA A 728 -20.55 -22.08 -47.82
N THR A 729 -19.50 -21.44 -48.37
CA THR A 729 -18.79 -21.92 -49.54
C THR A 729 -17.77 -22.95 -49.07
N ALA A 730 -18.10 -24.20 -49.40
CA ALA A 730 -17.26 -25.40 -49.52
C ALA A 730 -16.03 -25.48 -48.62
N ALA A 731 -16.08 -26.42 -47.67
CA ALA A 731 -14.84 -26.97 -47.09
C ALA A 731 -13.85 -27.33 -48.23
N PRO A 732 -12.54 -27.04 -48.10
CA PRO A 732 -11.57 -27.52 -49.09
C PRO A 732 -11.60 -29.06 -49.09
N ASP A 733 -11.71 -29.60 -50.27
CA ASP A 733 -11.64 -31.03 -50.56
C ASP A 733 -10.41 -31.66 -49.90
N SER A 734 -10.62 -32.44 -48.88
CA SER A 734 -9.57 -33.27 -48.29
C SER A 734 -9.40 -34.53 -49.14
N THR A 735 -8.67 -34.45 -50.23
CA THR A 735 -8.15 -35.61 -50.90
C THR A 735 -6.75 -35.93 -50.41
N GLY A 736 -6.62 -37.04 -49.73
CA GLY A 736 -5.42 -37.85 -49.62
C GLY A 736 -4.65 -37.86 -48.32
N GLY A 737 -4.71 -38.95 -47.63
CA GLY A 737 -3.75 -39.42 -46.63
C GLY A 737 -4.39 -40.27 -45.55
N ASN A 738 -4.41 -41.57 -45.71
CA ASN A 738 -4.70 -42.55 -44.68
C ASN A 738 -3.68 -42.45 -43.57
N ASP A 739 -4.11 -42.07 -42.35
CA ASP A 739 -3.44 -42.44 -41.11
C ASP A 739 -4.49 -42.78 -40.06
N ALA A 740 -4.50 -44.03 -39.65
CA ALA A 740 -5.47 -44.69 -38.79
C ALA A 740 -5.27 -44.41 -37.33
N ILE A 741 -5.35 -43.14 -36.88
CA ILE A 741 -5.49 -42.75 -35.47
C ILE A 741 -6.57 -41.63 -35.26
N ALA A 742 -7.32 -41.27 -36.29
CA ALA A 742 -8.27 -40.14 -36.31
C ALA A 742 -9.68 -40.47 -35.76
N ASP A 743 -9.91 -41.66 -35.19
CA ASP A 743 -11.28 -42.09 -34.86
C ASP A 743 -11.75 -41.83 -33.40
N ARG A 744 -11.16 -40.88 -32.68
CA ARG A 744 -11.65 -40.50 -31.33
C ARG A 744 -11.72 -39.00 -31.02
N VAL A 745 -11.57 -38.14 -31.97
CA VAL A 745 -11.78 -36.70 -31.75
C VAL A 745 -13.09 -36.31 -32.46
N PRO A 746 -14.11 -35.85 -31.72
CA PRO A 746 -15.29 -35.23 -32.35
C PRO A 746 -14.82 -34.06 -33.22
N SER A 747 -15.22 -34.00 -34.47
CA SER A 747 -14.90 -32.98 -35.48
C SER A 747 -15.48 -31.59 -35.19
N ASN A 748 -15.78 -31.27 -33.92
CA ASN A 748 -16.42 -30.04 -33.43
C ASN A 748 -15.52 -29.11 -32.64
N VAL A 749 -14.20 -29.32 -32.64
CA VAL A 749 -13.29 -28.27 -32.16
C VAL A 749 -13.45 -27.09 -33.14
N ALA A 750 -13.81 -25.92 -32.59
CA ALA A 750 -14.03 -24.71 -33.40
C ALA A 750 -12.74 -24.40 -34.18
N ALA A 751 -12.70 -24.83 -35.44
CA ALA A 751 -11.59 -24.53 -36.33
C ALA A 751 -11.45 -23.03 -36.46
N SER A 752 -10.23 -22.52 -36.31
CA SER A 752 -9.92 -21.13 -36.63
C SER A 752 -10.35 -20.87 -38.07
N ASP A 753 -11.06 -19.79 -38.31
CA ASP A 753 -11.44 -19.42 -39.67
C ASP A 753 -10.15 -19.18 -40.47
N SER A 754 -9.89 -20.02 -41.50
CA SER A 754 -8.67 -19.94 -42.32
C SER A 754 -8.48 -18.59 -43.03
N ARG A 755 -9.55 -17.78 -43.07
CA ARG A 755 -9.57 -16.41 -43.59
C ARG A 755 -9.03 -15.36 -42.62
N ILE A 756 -8.80 -15.70 -41.36
CA ILE A 756 -8.30 -14.80 -40.30
C ILE A 756 -6.99 -15.38 -39.76
N LYS A 757 -5.90 -14.67 -39.95
CA LYS A 757 -4.59 -15.12 -39.52
C LYS A 757 -3.91 -14.03 -38.69
N PHE A 758 -3.62 -14.33 -37.41
CA PHE A 758 -2.78 -13.47 -36.61
C PHE A 758 -1.33 -13.53 -37.10
N THR A 759 -0.78 -12.38 -37.47
CA THR A 759 0.63 -12.23 -37.89
C THR A 759 1.49 -11.73 -36.74
N THR A 760 0.93 -10.90 -35.85
CA THR A 760 1.58 -10.40 -34.64
C THR A 760 0.58 -10.41 -33.51
N TRP A 761 1.01 -10.89 -32.34
CA TRP A 761 0.29 -10.72 -31.10
C TRP A 761 1.29 -10.38 -29.99
N GLU A 762 1.26 -9.14 -29.53
CA GLU A 762 2.02 -8.62 -28.41
C GLU A 762 1.08 -7.86 -27.47
N PRO A 763 1.46 -7.64 -26.21
CA PRO A 763 0.59 -6.96 -25.23
C PRO A 763 0.00 -5.63 -25.70
N HIS A 764 0.71 -4.90 -26.54
CA HIS A 764 0.32 -3.58 -27.04
C HIS A 764 0.11 -3.52 -28.57
N LEU A 765 0.28 -4.66 -29.28
CA LEU A 765 0.18 -4.71 -30.74
C LEU A 765 -0.46 -6.02 -31.22
N ILE A 766 -1.53 -5.91 -31.98
CA ILE A 766 -2.18 -7.06 -32.63
C ILE A 766 -2.29 -6.76 -34.13
N GLU A 767 -1.74 -7.64 -34.98
CA GLU A 767 -1.88 -7.58 -36.44
C GLU A 767 -2.52 -8.86 -36.93
N ILE A 768 -3.50 -8.70 -37.83
CA ILE A 768 -4.33 -9.78 -38.36
C ILE A 768 -4.47 -9.60 -39.86
N ASP A 769 -4.08 -10.60 -40.66
CA ASP A 769 -4.42 -10.69 -42.05
C ASP A 769 -5.81 -11.31 -42.18
N VAL A 770 -6.69 -10.66 -42.95
CA VAL A 770 -8.09 -11.03 -43.11
C VAL A 770 -8.44 -11.10 -44.57
N ASP A 771 -9.16 -12.16 -44.98
CA ASP A 771 -9.70 -12.32 -46.34
C ASP A 771 -11.25 -12.33 -46.26
N ALA A 772 -11.89 -11.18 -46.47
CA ALA A 772 -13.32 -11.01 -46.31
C ALA A 772 -14.03 -11.23 -47.69
N PRO A 773 -14.91 -12.23 -47.79
CA PRO A 773 -15.61 -12.50 -49.06
C PRO A 773 -16.62 -11.41 -49.44
N ALA A 774 -17.07 -10.60 -48.54
CA ALA A 774 -17.95 -9.46 -48.70
C ALA A 774 -17.64 -8.44 -47.59
N ASN A 775 -18.47 -7.40 -47.41
CA ASN A 775 -18.40 -6.59 -46.20
C ASN A 775 -18.89 -7.45 -45.01
N ASN A 776 -17.97 -7.92 -44.19
CA ASN A 776 -18.26 -8.84 -43.10
C ASN A 776 -17.96 -8.18 -41.74
N PHE A 777 -18.65 -8.63 -40.71
CA PHE A 777 -18.38 -8.18 -39.35
C PHE A 777 -17.48 -9.19 -38.60
N MET A 778 -16.31 -8.75 -38.22
CA MET A 778 -15.35 -9.54 -37.42
C MET A 778 -15.47 -9.20 -35.97
N VAL A 779 -15.67 -10.21 -35.11
CA VAL A 779 -15.56 -10.13 -33.67
C VAL A 779 -14.15 -10.53 -33.23
N LEU A 780 -13.54 -9.76 -32.37
CA LEU A 780 -12.24 -10.02 -31.75
C LEU A 780 -12.43 -10.23 -30.26
N SER A 781 -12.06 -11.40 -29.75
CA SER A 781 -12.10 -11.77 -28.35
C SER A 781 -11.02 -11.03 -27.55
N GLU A 782 -11.09 -9.70 -27.54
CA GLU A 782 -10.29 -8.76 -26.77
C GLU A 782 -11.20 -7.76 -26.05
N ILE A 783 -10.81 -7.39 -24.83
CA ILE A 783 -11.64 -6.50 -24.01
C ILE A 783 -11.71 -5.11 -24.64
N PHE A 784 -12.93 -4.61 -24.81
CA PHE A 784 -13.20 -3.28 -25.32
C PHE A 784 -12.80 -2.22 -24.28
N TYR A 785 -11.76 -1.47 -24.60
CA TYR A 785 -11.27 -0.34 -23.82
C TYR A 785 -10.82 0.78 -24.77
N PRO A 786 -11.70 1.75 -25.07
CA PRO A 786 -11.42 2.76 -26.10
C PRO A 786 -10.27 3.71 -25.79
N PRO A 787 -9.98 4.07 -24.49
CA PRO A 787 -8.92 5.06 -24.21
C PRO A 787 -7.51 4.59 -24.54
N GLY A 788 -7.19 3.75 -25.31
CA GLY A 788 -5.81 3.39 -25.63
C GLY A 788 -5.69 2.48 -26.84
N TRP A 789 -6.74 1.71 -27.15
CA TRP A 789 -6.73 0.83 -28.31
C TRP A 789 -7.22 1.53 -29.59
N HIS A 790 -6.31 1.70 -30.53
CA HIS A 790 -6.58 2.25 -31.84
C HIS A 790 -6.60 1.16 -32.90
N ALA A 791 -7.61 1.16 -33.77
CA ALA A 791 -7.73 0.21 -34.86
C ALA A 791 -7.45 0.88 -36.21
N ALA A 792 -6.82 0.15 -37.12
CA ALA A 792 -6.62 0.54 -38.53
C ALA A 792 -6.81 -0.66 -39.44
N ILE A 793 -7.37 -0.41 -40.62
CA ILE A 793 -7.43 -1.36 -41.73
C ILE A 793 -6.57 -0.80 -42.88
N ASP A 794 -5.57 -1.55 -43.31
CA ASP A 794 -4.59 -1.13 -44.33
C ASP A 794 -3.93 0.24 -44.02
N GLY A 795 -3.69 0.49 -42.75
CA GLY A 795 -3.13 1.74 -42.26
C GLY A 795 -4.11 2.93 -42.15
N GLN A 796 -5.38 2.75 -42.53
CA GLN A 796 -6.41 3.77 -42.34
C GLN A 796 -7.12 3.59 -40.99
N PRO A 797 -7.18 4.62 -40.13
CA PRO A 797 -7.86 4.52 -38.86
C PRO A 797 -9.35 4.17 -39.01
N VAL A 798 -9.84 3.25 -38.18
CA VAL A 798 -11.23 2.82 -38.13
C VAL A 798 -11.72 2.77 -36.69
N GLU A 799 -13.01 3.01 -36.50
CA GLU A 799 -13.61 2.95 -35.18
C GLU A 799 -13.84 1.50 -34.74
N THR A 800 -13.42 1.16 -33.51
CA THR A 800 -13.72 -0.14 -32.92
C THR A 800 -15.13 -0.13 -32.33
N ILE A 801 -15.95 -1.09 -32.74
CA ILE A 801 -17.34 -1.23 -32.32
C ILE A 801 -17.40 -2.15 -31.09
N ARG A 802 -18.03 -1.69 -30.04
CA ARG A 802 -18.28 -2.53 -28.87
C ARG A 802 -19.26 -3.65 -29.20
N THR A 803 -18.88 -4.88 -28.93
CA THR A 803 -19.58 -6.09 -29.39
C THR A 803 -19.77 -7.06 -28.22
N ASP A 804 -20.90 -7.74 -28.19
CA ASP A 804 -21.26 -8.73 -27.15
C ASP A 804 -20.93 -8.23 -25.74
N TYR A 805 -21.32 -6.99 -25.49
CA TYR A 805 -21.14 -6.25 -24.24
C TYR A 805 -19.70 -5.75 -23.97
N LEU A 806 -18.66 -6.57 -24.13
CA LEU A 806 -17.30 -6.26 -23.69
C LEU A 806 -16.20 -6.57 -24.71
N LEU A 807 -16.54 -7.12 -25.88
CA LEU A 807 -15.58 -7.48 -26.91
C LEU A 807 -15.43 -6.37 -27.97
N ARG A 808 -14.47 -6.54 -28.89
CA ARG A 808 -14.23 -5.61 -30.00
C ARG A 808 -14.79 -6.18 -31.30
N GLY A 809 -15.39 -5.32 -32.11
CA GLY A 809 -15.85 -5.66 -33.45
C GLY A 809 -15.38 -4.65 -34.49
N LEU A 810 -15.23 -5.10 -35.74
CA LEU A 810 -14.93 -4.28 -36.91
C LEU A 810 -15.73 -4.72 -38.10
N VAL A 811 -16.16 -3.76 -38.90
CA VAL A 811 -16.63 -4.02 -40.25
C VAL A 811 -15.41 -4.12 -41.18
N ILE A 812 -15.19 -5.28 -41.76
CA ILE A 812 -14.09 -5.54 -42.70
C ILE A 812 -14.66 -5.41 -44.13
N PRO A 813 -14.12 -4.53 -44.97
CA PRO A 813 -14.54 -4.42 -46.38
C PRO A 813 -14.28 -5.73 -47.15
N GLN A 814 -14.91 -5.89 -48.28
CA GLN A 814 -14.63 -7.03 -49.17
C GLN A 814 -13.17 -7.00 -49.61
N GLY A 815 -12.46 -8.12 -49.53
CA GLY A 815 -11.09 -8.28 -49.99
C GLY A 815 -10.12 -8.76 -48.92
N LYS A 816 -8.83 -8.68 -49.28
CA LYS A 816 -7.72 -8.98 -48.35
C LYS A 816 -7.25 -7.70 -47.70
N HIS A 817 -7.22 -7.72 -46.39
CA HIS A 817 -6.88 -6.56 -45.59
C HIS A 817 -5.93 -6.96 -44.43
N THR A 818 -5.13 -6.00 -43.98
CA THR A 818 -4.37 -6.11 -42.72
C THR A 818 -5.04 -5.22 -41.69
N VAL A 819 -5.54 -5.84 -40.64
CA VAL A 819 -6.10 -5.16 -39.48
C VAL A 819 -5.01 -5.00 -38.43
N ARG A 820 -4.82 -3.77 -37.93
CA ARG A 820 -3.84 -3.45 -36.88
C ARG A 820 -4.55 -2.82 -35.67
N TYR A 821 -4.35 -3.38 -34.51
CA TYR A 821 -4.69 -2.77 -33.25
C TYR A 821 -3.41 -2.39 -32.52
N GLU A 822 -3.31 -1.16 -32.08
CA GLU A 822 -2.16 -0.65 -31.30
C GLU A 822 -2.66 0.03 -30.02
N TYR A 823 -2.01 -0.31 -28.89
CA TYR A 823 -2.30 0.38 -27.62
C TYR A 823 -1.39 1.59 -27.48
N LYS A 824 -1.99 2.77 -27.45
CA LYS A 824 -1.31 4.04 -27.29
C LYS A 824 -2.19 5.00 -26.50
N SER A 825 -1.75 5.36 -25.27
CA SER A 825 -2.49 6.29 -24.43
C SER A 825 -1.96 7.71 -24.61
N ASP A 826 -2.79 8.60 -25.17
CA ASP A 826 -2.46 10.03 -25.30
C ASP A 826 -2.29 10.69 -23.91
N ALA A 827 -3.06 10.25 -22.92
CA ALA A 827 -2.92 10.68 -21.55
C ALA A 827 -1.54 10.34 -20.97
N HIS A 828 -1.02 9.15 -21.27
CA HIS A 828 0.32 8.74 -20.87
C HIS A 828 1.40 9.58 -21.56
N GLU A 829 1.37 9.74 -22.88
CA GLU A 829 2.38 10.50 -23.61
C GLU A 829 2.46 11.97 -23.17
N THR A 830 1.30 12.62 -23.05
CA THR A 830 1.23 14.00 -22.53
C THR A 830 1.74 14.05 -21.09
N GLY A 831 1.38 13.05 -20.29
CA GLY A 831 1.83 12.92 -18.91
C GLY A 831 3.35 12.79 -18.78
N VAL A 832 3.99 12.03 -19.65
CA VAL A 832 5.46 11.87 -19.70
C VAL A 832 6.15 13.23 -19.92
N MET A 833 5.67 14.05 -20.86
CA MET A 833 6.24 15.38 -21.12
C MET A 833 6.11 16.32 -19.91
N ILE A 834 4.94 16.33 -19.28
CA ILE A 834 4.69 17.14 -18.07
C ILE A 834 5.59 16.66 -16.92
N SER A 835 5.62 15.34 -16.68
CA SER A 835 6.44 14.72 -15.63
C SER A 835 7.91 15.10 -15.78
N LEU A 836 8.51 14.87 -16.96
CA LEU A 836 9.92 15.19 -17.21
C LEU A 836 10.23 16.69 -17.00
N THR A 837 9.36 17.57 -17.52
CA THR A 837 9.51 19.02 -17.38
C THR A 837 9.54 19.44 -15.91
N LEU A 838 8.58 18.95 -15.10
CA LEU A 838 8.50 19.30 -13.69
C LEU A 838 9.61 18.67 -12.84
N ASN A 839 10.08 17.48 -13.21
CA ASN A 839 11.27 16.88 -12.63
C ASN A 839 12.50 17.77 -12.83
N ILE A 840 12.76 18.23 -14.04
CA ILE A 840 13.89 19.14 -14.35
C ILE A 840 13.78 20.44 -13.56
N ILE A 841 12.59 21.06 -13.52
CA ILE A 841 12.37 22.31 -12.76
C ILE A 841 12.63 22.07 -11.27
N THR A 842 12.17 20.97 -10.71
CA THR A 842 12.35 20.65 -9.28
C THR A 842 13.83 20.45 -8.95
N LEU A 843 14.57 19.70 -9.78
CA LEU A 843 16.01 19.51 -9.61
C LEU A 843 16.79 20.83 -9.74
N ALA A 844 16.43 21.68 -10.70
CA ALA A 844 17.02 23.01 -10.86
C ALA A 844 16.74 23.90 -9.64
N LEU A 845 15.50 23.86 -9.10
CA LEU A 845 15.12 24.58 -7.87
C LEU A 845 15.96 24.13 -6.67
N ILE A 846 16.17 22.82 -6.52
CA ILE A 846 17.02 22.26 -5.44
C ILE A 846 18.47 22.72 -5.62
N ALA A 847 19.03 22.62 -6.82
CA ALA A 847 20.41 23.04 -7.10
C ALA A 847 20.61 24.54 -6.82
N PHE A 848 19.69 25.39 -7.28
CA PHE A 848 19.67 26.82 -6.98
C PHE A 848 19.55 27.09 -5.48
N GLY A 849 18.70 26.29 -4.80
CA GLY A 849 18.53 26.34 -3.35
C GLY A 849 19.81 26.01 -2.59
N VAL A 850 20.54 24.97 -3.01
CA VAL A 850 21.86 24.63 -2.44
C VAL A 850 22.86 25.78 -2.62
N TYR A 851 22.93 26.34 -3.84
CA TYR A 851 23.79 27.48 -4.13
C TYR A 851 23.49 28.69 -3.22
N THR A 852 22.22 29.07 -3.11
CA THR A 852 21.79 30.21 -2.26
C THR A 852 22.08 29.98 -0.78
N GLU A 853 21.91 28.78 -0.26
CA GLU A 853 22.23 28.45 1.14
C GLU A 853 23.75 28.45 1.40
N GLN A 854 24.56 27.97 0.45
CA GLN A 854 26.03 28.04 0.54
C GLN A 854 26.53 29.48 0.55
N ARG A 855 26.07 30.32 -0.40
CA ARG A 855 26.41 31.75 -0.46
C ARG A 855 26.01 32.48 0.83
N ARG A 856 24.85 32.16 1.41
CA ARG A 856 24.40 32.73 2.67
C ARG A 856 25.33 32.36 3.84
N LYS A 857 25.80 31.10 3.89
CA LYS A 857 26.75 30.66 4.91
C LYS A 857 28.10 31.41 4.77
N LYS A 858 28.59 31.58 3.54
CA LYS A 858 29.82 32.28 3.28
C LYS A 858 29.75 33.77 3.71
N ASN A 859 28.67 34.47 3.36
CA ASN A 859 28.46 35.87 3.74
C ASN A 859 28.25 36.08 5.25
N ALA A 860 27.85 35.01 6.01
CA ALA A 860 27.71 35.07 7.46
C ALA A 860 29.06 34.87 8.19
N ILE A 861 30.06 34.36 7.52
CA ILE A 861 31.43 34.11 8.08
C ILE A 861 32.36 35.31 7.79
N GLU A 862 32.16 36.06 6.70
CA GLU A 862 33.02 37.19 6.29
C GLU A 862 32.94 38.50 7.14
N PRO A 863 31.89 38.82 7.97
CA PRO A 863 31.88 40.08 8.71
C PRO A 863 32.81 40.17 9.94
N GLU A 864 33.31 39.06 10.46
CA GLU A 864 34.20 39.11 11.67
C GLU A 864 35.70 39.32 11.35
N SER A 865 36.13 39.12 10.11
CA SER A 865 37.54 39.28 9.73
C SER A 865 37.93 40.68 9.23
N SER A 866 36.96 41.54 8.86
CA SER A 866 37.22 42.88 8.37
C SER A 866 37.21 43.97 9.46
N GLU A 867 36.60 43.70 10.64
CA GLU A 867 36.64 44.65 11.77
C GLU A 867 37.88 44.49 12.67
N GLU A 868 38.55 43.32 12.67
CA GLU A 868 39.80 43.14 13.43
C GLU A 868 41.06 43.71 12.73
N GLU A 869 41.06 43.88 11.42
CA GLU A 869 42.17 44.49 10.67
C GLU A 869 42.16 46.03 10.71
N GLU A 870 41.00 46.68 10.94
CA GLU A 870 40.92 48.17 11.00
C GLU A 870 41.25 48.71 12.40
N VAL A 871 41.21 47.90 13.45
CA VAL A 871 41.59 48.28 14.83
C VAL A 871 43.07 48.07 15.12
N ALA A 872 43.81 47.34 14.26
CA ALA A 872 45.23 47.10 14.41
C ALA A 872 46.10 48.14 13.67
N THR A 873 45.49 49.10 12.94
CA THR A 873 46.22 50.16 12.16
C THR A 873 45.89 51.60 12.56
N THR A 874 45.22 51.80 13.69
CA THR A 874 45.08 53.09 14.39
C THR A 874 45.60 52.95 15.82
#